data_2aea5f09920644f0d965bfd191f9b3f4
#
_entry.id   2aea5f09920644f0d965bfd191f9b3f4
#
_cell.length_a   1.000
_cell.length_b   1.000
_cell.length_c   1.000
_cell.angle_alpha   90.00
_cell.angle_beta   90.00
_cell.angle_gamma   90.00
#
_symmetry.space_group_name_H-M   'P 1'
#
loop_
_entity.id
_entity.type
_entity.pdbx_description
1 polymer ?
#
loop_
_entity_poly.entity_id
_entity_poly.type
_entity_poly.pdbx_seq_one_letter_code
_entity_poly.pdbx_strand_id
1 'polypeptide(L)'
;MRPVSKIERTVAPFEVVSSYQPSGDQPAAIAELEKRVRAGEKDVVLLGATGTGKSATTAWMIEKLQRPTLVMAPNKTLAAQLANEFRELLPNNAVEYFVSYYDYYQPEAYVPQSDTYIEKDSSINEEVERLRHSATNSLLTRRDVIVVASVSCIYGLGTPQEYVDRMVPLKVGEEFDRDQLLRRFVDIQYTRNDVAFTRGTFRVRGDTIEIFPVYEELAVRIEMFGDEIEALSTLHPLTGEVISEDRELYVFPASHYVAGPERMEKAVRGIEAELTARLAELEKQGKMLEAQRLRMRTTYDLEMMRQIGSCSGIENYSLHMDDRERGSAPNTLIDYFPEDFLLVIDESHVTVPQIGAMYEGDASRKRTLVDHGFRLPSALDNRPLKWEEFQERIGQTVYLSATPGKYELSRGDGFVEQIIRPTGLIDPEVVVKPTEGQIDDLVHEIRQRVEKDERVLVTTLTKKMAEDLTDYFLELGIQVRYLHSDVDTLRRIELLRELRAGEYDVLVGINLLREGLDLPEVSLVAILDADKQGFLRSGTSLIQTIGRAARNVSGQVHMYADSITPAMAQAIDETNRRREKQVAYNTAHGIDPQPLRKKINDIVATIAREELDTEELLGTGYRQAKDAKGTKAPVPALGGKADRAAAGKGAKGAKGARSGAVPTDRPAAELAALIEQMTERMRGAAAELQFEVAARIRDEVGELKKELRQMKEAGLA
;
A
#
# COMPACT_ATOMS: atom_id res chain seq x y z
N MET A 1 -8.78 -22.32 10.66
CA MET A 1 -9.84 -23.18 10.06
C MET A 1 -10.63 -22.27 9.13
N ARG A 2 -10.82 -22.66 7.87
CA ARG A 2 -11.53 -21.84 6.89
C ARG A 2 -13.00 -21.72 7.24
N PRO A 3 -13.67 -20.58 6.97
CA PRO A 3 -15.06 -20.38 7.41
C PRO A 3 -16.01 -21.28 6.66
N VAL A 4 -17.01 -21.80 7.40
CA VAL A 4 -18.17 -22.46 6.82
C VAL A 4 -19.23 -21.39 6.62
N SER A 5 -19.48 -21.02 5.37
CA SER A 5 -20.51 -20.03 5.01
C SER A 5 -21.74 -20.72 4.45
N LYS A 6 -22.92 -20.20 4.81
CA LYS A 6 -24.20 -20.55 4.18
C LYS A 6 -24.42 -19.79 2.87
N ILE A 7 -23.57 -18.80 2.57
CA ILE A 7 -23.66 -18.03 1.34
C ILE A 7 -23.22 -18.92 0.20
N GLU A 8 -24.06 -19.06 -0.80
CA GLU A 8 -23.69 -19.67 -2.06
C GLU A 8 -22.83 -18.69 -2.84
N ARG A 9 -21.54 -19.02 -3.01
CA ARG A 9 -20.61 -18.16 -3.72
C ARG A 9 -21.00 -18.05 -5.18
N THR A 10 -21.06 -16.82 -5.69
CA THR A 10 -21.23 -16.55 -7.12
C THR A 10 -20.07 -17.17 -7.89
N VAL A 11 -20.39 -17.94 -8.93
CA VAL A 11 -19.42 -18.57 -9.83
C VAL A 11 -19.54 -17.91 -11.19
N ALA A 12 -18.54 -17.09 -11.54
CA ALA A 12 -18.35 -16.55 -12.87
C ALA A 12 -17.03 -17.08 -13.43
N PRO A 13 -16.90 -17.28 -14.75
CA PRO A 13 -15.62 -17.65 -15.34
C PRO A 13 -14.65 -16.47 -15.30
N PHE A 14 -13.37 -16.76 -15.09
CA PHE A 14 -12.31 -15.79 -15.41
C PHE A 14 -12.20 -15.72 -16.94
N GLU A 15 -12.32 -14.52 -17.46
CA GLU A 15 -12.23 -14.25 -18.90
C GLU A 15 -11.35 -13.02 -19.15
N VAL A 16 -10.23 -13.24 -19.85
CA VAL A 16 -9.30 -12.16 -20.20
C VAL A 16 -9.85 -11.38 -21.41
N VAL A 17 -10.09 -10.10 -21.21
CA VAL A 17 -10.47 -9.16 -22.27
C VAL A 17 -9.26 -8.30 -22.61
N SER A 18 -8.68 -8.53 -23.79
CA SER A 18 -7.49 -7.83 -24.23
C SER A 18 -7.52 -7.50 -25.72
N SER A 19 -6.97 -6.33 -26.08
CA SER A 19 -6.78 -5.93 -27.49
C SER A 19 -5.62 -6.65 -28.17
N TYR A 20 -4.83 -7.41 -27.43
CA TYR A 20 -3.68 -8.19 -27.92
C TYR A 20 -3.77 -9.64 -27.50
N GLN A 21 -3.08 -10.51 -28.22
CA GLN A 21 -2.99 -11.93 -27.94
C GLN A 21 -1.61 -12.28 -27.37
N PRO A 22 -1.47 -13.37 -26.61
CA PRO A 22 -0.17 -13.84 -26.14
C PRO A 22 0.81 -14.04 -27.33
N SER A 23 2.02 -13.50 -27.17
CA SER A 23 3.05 -13.60 -28.19
C SER A 23 4.46 -13.73 -27.56
N GLY A 24 5.48 -13.96 -28.38
CA GLY A 24 6.82 -14.30 -27.91
C GLY A 24 6.81 -15.63 -27.16
N ASP A 25 7.35 -15.66 -25.96
CA ASP A 25 7.37 -16.86 -25.10
C ASP A 25 6.07 -17.06 -24.31
N GLN A 26 5.15 -16.09 -24.29
CA GLN A 26 3.94 -16.16 -23.46
C GLN A 26 3.08 -17.39 -23.73
N PRO A 27 2.77 -17.79 -25.00
CA PRO A 27 1.94 -18.96 -25.26
C PRO A 27 2.53 -20.24 -24.68
N ALA A 28 3.85 -20.43 -24.84
CA ALA A 28 4.56 -21.61 -24.32
C ALA A 28 4.63 -21.59 -22.79
N ALA A 29 4.90 -20.43 -22.20
CA ALA A 29 4.93 -20.24 -20.75
C ALA A 29 3.57 -20.52 -20.12
N ILE A 30 2.47 -19.98 -20.67
CA ILE A 30 1.10 -20.21 -20.19
C ILE A 30 0.77 -21.71 -20.23
N ALA A 31 1.05 -22.37 -21.35
CA ALA A 31 0.76 -23.79 -21.52
C ALA A 31 1.54 -24.66 -20.54
N GLU A 32 2.83 -24.36 -20.32
CA GLU A 32 3.66 -25.14 -19.40
C GLU A 32 3.29 -24.88 -17.93
N LEU A 33 2.98 -23.63 -17.56
CA LEU A 33 2.46 -23.28 -16.22
C LEU A 33 1.15 -24.02 -15.94
N GLU A 34 0.18 -23.95 -16.87
CA GLU A 34 -1.08 -24.67 -16.76
C GLU A 34 -0.86 -26.17 -16.56
N LYS A 35 -0.03 -26.78 -17.38
CA LYS A 35 0.28 -28.21 -17.34
C LYS A 35 0.87 -28.60 -15.99
N ARG A 36 1.87 -27.88 -15.47
CA ARG A 36 2.52 -28.17 -14.18
C ARG A 36 1.56 -28.01 -13.01
N VAL A 37 0.79 -26.93 -12.98
CA VAL A 37 -0.21 -26.70 -11.93
C VAL A 37 -1.29 -27.77 -11.97
N ARG A 38 -1.80 -28.18 -13.15
CA ARG A 38 -2.78 -29.26 -13.28
C ARG A 38 -2.21 -30.64 -12.93
N ALA A 39 -0.91 -30.83 -13.12
CA ALA A 39 -0.20 -32.04 -12.69
C ALA A 39 -0.03 -32.14 -11.17
N GLY A 40 -0.37 -31.10 -10.42
CA GLY A 40 -0.29 -31.08 -8.97
C GLY A 40 1.08 -30.64 -8.41
N GLU A 41 1.97 -30.10 -9.25
CA GLU A 41 3.23 -29.53 -8.75
C GLU A 41 2.94 -28.44 -7.72
N LYS A 42 3.58 -28.54 -6.55
CA LYS A 42 3.36 -27.59 -5.46
C LYS A 42 4.00 -26.23 -5.73
N ASP A 43 5.20 -26.24 -6.27
CA ASP A 43 6.03 -25.06 -6.47
C ASP A 43 6.45 -24.96 -7.94
N VAL A 44 6.02 -23.94 -8.66
CA VAL A 44 6.35 -23.71 -10.08
C VAL A 44 7.04 -22.36 -10.22
N VAL A 45 8.16 -22.31 -10.94
CA VAL A 45 8.94 -21.09 -11.11
C VAL A 45 8.84 -20.57 -12.54
N LEU A 46 8.45 -19.31 -12.72
CA LEU A 46 8.55 -18.57 -13.99
C LEU A 46 9.74 -17.60 -13.92
N LEU A 47 10.79 -17.92 -14.68
CA LEU A 47 11.88 -17.01 -14.94
C LEU A 47 11.46 -16.09 -16.09
N GLY A 48 10.91 -14.93 -15.75
CA GLY A 48 10.42 -13.96 -16.72
C GLY A 48 11.31 -12.72 -16.77
N ALA A 49 11.97 -12.47 -17.89
CA ALA A 49 12.78 -11.26 -18.06
C ALA A 49 11.92 -9.98 -17.89
N THR A 50 12.55 -8.87 -17.56
CA THR A 50 11.85 -7.59 -17.41
C THR A 50 11.19 -7.19 -18.73
N GLY A 51 9.91 -6.77 -18.68
CA GLY A 51 9.15 -6.33 -19.84
C GLY A 51 8.61 -7.43 -20.75
N THR A 52 8.64 -8.69 -20.33
CA THR A 52 8.04 -9.82 -21.08
C THR A 52 6.53 -9.98 -20.87
N GLY A 53 5.91 -9.16 -20.02
CA GLY A 53 4.47 -9.23 -19.73
C GLY A 53 4.09 -10.35 -18.78
N LYS A 54 4.84 -10.54 -17.69
CA LYS A 54 4.54 -11.55 -16.65
C LYS A 54 3.13 -11.44 -16.09
N SER A 55 2.63 -10.22 -15.87
CA SER A 55 1.26 -9.97 -15.37
C SER A 55 0.20 -10.50 -16.35
N ALA A 56 0.35 -10.23 -17.64
CA ALA A 56 -0.55 -10.74 -18.67
C ALA A 56 -0.50 -12.27 -18.77
N THR A 57 0.71 -12.86 -18.73
CA THR A 57 0.90 -14.33 -18.67
C THR A 57 0.17 -14.91 -17.47
N THR A 58 0.24 -14.24 -16.30
CA THR A 58 -0.45 -14.67 -15.09
C THR A 58 -1.97 -14.58 -15.25
N ALA A 59 -2.51 -13.51 -15.86
CA ALA A 59 -3.94 -13.38 -16.12
C ALA A 59 -4.46 -14.52 -17.03
N TRP A 60 -3.78 -14.83 -18.13
CA TRP A 60 -4.15 -15.97 -18.99
C TRP A 60 -3.97 -17.32 -18.30
N MET A 61 -2.97 -17.48 -17.44
CA MET A 61 -2.83 -18.69 -16.63
C MET A 61 -4.03 -18.84 -15.68
N ILE A 62 -4.45 -17.77 -15.00
CA ILE A 62 -5.63 -17.78 -14.12
C ILE A 62 -6.90 -18.11 -14.92
N GLU A 63 -7.08 -17.51 -16.10
CA GLU A 63 -8.17 -17.86 -17.01
C GLU A 63 -8.19 -19.36 -17.35
N LYS A 64 -7.04 -19.97 -17.62
CA LYS A 64 -6.94 -21.41 -17.90
C LYS A 64 -7.26 -22.27 -16.68
N LEU A 65 -6.82 -21.86 -15.50
CA LEU A 65 -6.95 -22.63 -14.26
C LEU A 65 -8.29 -22.46 -13.57
N GLN A 66 -8.97 -21.32 -13.77
CA GLN A 66 -10.29 -21.01 -13.18
C GLN A 66 -10.31 -21.13 -11.65
N ARG A 67 -9.31 -20.61 -10.97
CA ARG A 67 -9.14 -20.74 -9.50
C ARG A 67 -9.03 -19.36 -8.85
N PRO A 68 -9.65 -19.15 -7.67
CA PRO A 68 -9.38 -17.97 -6.85
C PRO A 68 -7.87 -17.82 -6.63
N THR A 69 -7.35 -16.61 -6.77
CA THR A 69 -5.91 -16.40 -6.77
C THR A 69 -5.50 -15.29 -5.81
N LEU A 70 -4.47 -15.55 -5.00
CA LEU A 70 -3.75 -14.53 -4.24
C LEU A 70 -2.46 -14.18 -4.98
N VAL A 71 -2.28 -12.91 -5.32
CA VAL A 71 -1.05 -12.39 -5.92
C VAL A 71 -0.33 -11.53 -4.89
N MET A 72 0.85 -11.96 -4.45
CA MET A 72 1.67 -11.23 -3.48
C MET A 72 2.74 -10.41 -4.17
N ALA A 73 2.82 -9.12 -3.84
CA ALA A 73 3.82 -8.20 -4.33
C ALA A 73 4.70 -7.65 -3.18
N PRO A 74 5.96 -7.26 -3.44
CA PRO A 74 6.91 -6.84 -2.41
C PRO A 74 6.58 -5.49 -1.76
N ASN A 75 5.78 -4.63 -2.41
CA ASN A 75 5.42 -3.31 -1.91
C ASN A 75 4.05 -2.85 -2.41
N LYS A 76 3.49 -1.78 -1.77
CA LYS A 76 2.17 -1.23 -2.10
C LYS A 76 2.08 -0.74 -3.55
N THR A 77 3.11 -0.05 -4.04
CA THR A 77 3.14 0.54 -5.39
C THR A 77 3.04 -0.52 -6.48
N LEU A 78 3.83 -1.60 -6.36
CA LEU A 78 3.75 -2.70 -7.31
C LEU A 78 2.44 -3.46 -7.18
N ALA A 79 1.92 -3.64 -5.97
CA ALA A 79 0.62 -4.25 -5.77
C ALA A 79 -0.51 -3.43 -6.42
N ALA A 80 -0.48 -2.09 -6.32
CA ALA A 80 -1.45 -1.22 -6.99
C ALA A 80 -1.34 -1.31 -8.52
N GLN A 81 -0.12 -1.29 -9.04
CA GLN A 81 0.11 -1.46 -10.47
C GLN A 81 -0.45 -2.80 -10.97
N LEU A 82 -0.15 -3.89 -10.30
CA LEU A 82 -0.65 -5.22 -10.66
C LEU A 82 -2.17 -5.32 -10.56
N ALA A 83 -2.78 -4.76 -9.51
CA ALA A 83 -4.23 -4.74 -9.37
C ALA A 83 -4.89 -4.01 -10.56
N ASN A 84 -4.35 -2.88 -11.00
CA ASN A 84 -4.86 -2.17 -12.15
C ASN A 84 -4.65 -2.94 -13.46
N GLU A 85 -3.48 -3.54 -13.68
CA GLU A 85 -3.23 -4.39 -14.84
C GLU A 85 -4.22 -5.58 -14.89
N PHE A 86 -4.52 -6.22 -13.75
CA PHE A 86 -5.51 -7.29 -13.69
C PHE A 86 -6.94 -6.79 -13.89
N ARG A 87 -7.32 -5.60 -13.38
CA ARG A 87 -8.65 -5.01 -13.63
C ARG A 87 -8.86 -4.70 -15.11
N GLU A 88 -7.83 -4.22 -15.79
CA GLU A 88 -7.90 -3.99 -17.25
C GLU A 88 -8.03 -5.31 -18.03
N LEU A 89 -7.32 -6.35 -17.63
CA LEU A 89 -7.33 -7.66 -18.30
C LEU A 89 -8.55 -8.52 -17.95
N LEU A 90 -9.12 -8.36 -16.77
CA LEU A 90 -10.23 -9.15 -16.24
C LEU A 90 -11.36 -8.25 -15.72
N PRO A 91 -11.94 -7.39 -16.58
CA PRO A 91 -12.88 -6.34 -16.18
C PRO A 91 -14.21 -6.87 -15.61
N ASN A 92 -14.55 -8.11 -15.87
CA ASN A 92 -15.79 -8.75 -15.43
C ASN A 92 -15.64 -9.57 -14.14
N ASN A 93 -14.42 -9.67 -13.60
CA ASN A 93 -14.10 -10.46 -12.41
C ASN A 93 -13.73 -9.57 -11.22
N ALA A 94 -13.79 -10.10 -10.02
CA ALA A 94 -13.42 -9.37 -8.81
C ALA A 94 -11.90 -9.31 -8.68
N VAL A 95 -11.32 -8.13 -8.92
CA VAL A 95 -9.91 -7.85 -8.70
C VAL A 95 -9.78 -6.91 -7.50
N GLU A 96 -9.37 -7.46 -6.39
CA GLU A 96 -9.31 -6.80 -5.10
C GLU A 96 -7.88 -6.38 -4.73
N TYR A 97 -7.76 -5.39 -3.86
CA TYR A 97 -6.50 -4.85 -3.42
C TYR A 97 -6.39 -4.92 -1.90
N PHE A 98 -5.33 -5.53 -1.38
CA PHE A 98 -5.15 -5.75 0.05
C PHE A 98 -3.74 -5.40 0.50
N VAL A 99 -3.57 -4.19 1.01
CA VAL A 99 -2.29 -3.70 1.54
C VAL A 99 -2.46 -3.13 2.94
N SER A 100 -1.40 -2.62 3.56
CA SER A 100 -1.51 -1.90 4.83
C SER A 100 -2.31 -0.60 4.62
N TYR A 101 -3.35 -0.38 5.42
CA TYR A 101 -4.24 0.79 5.36
C TYR A 101 -3.66 2.06 6.00
N TYR A 102 -2.40 2.02 6.45
CA TYR A 102 -1.73 3.19 6.99
C TYR A 102 -0.98 3.93 5.88
N ASP A 103 -1.26 5.22 5.68
CA ASP A 103 -0.46 6.10 4.83
C ASP A 103 0.84 6.45 5.53
N TYR A 104 0.73 6.80 6.81
CA TYR A 104 1.85 6.94 7.73
C TYR A 104 1.68 5.95 8.88
N TYR A 105 2.74 5.23 9.21
CA TYR A 105 2.74 4.29 10.32
C TYR A 105 4.02 4.38 11.13
N GLN A 106 3.90 4.92 12.32
CA GLN A 106 4.90 4.84 13.37
C GLN A 106 4.44 3.77 14.36
N PRO A 107 5.05 2.59 14.37
CA PRO A 107 4.66 1.55 15.31
C PRO A 107 4.96 1.98 16.75
N GLU A 108 4.08 1.60 17.67
CA GLU A 108 4.35 1.71 19.10
C GLU A 108 5.68 1.05 19.42
N ALA A 109 6.59 1.76 20.09
CA ALA A 109 7.89 1.26 20.45
C ALA A 109 8.37 1.87 21.77
N TYR A 110 9.32 1.22 22.43
CA TYR A 110 9.99 1.75 23.59
C TYR A 110 11.51 1.60 23.45
N VAL A 111 12.23 2.67 23.74
CA VAL A 111 13.69 2.72 23.70
C VAL A 111 14.21 2.78 25.14
N PRO A 112 14.63 1.63 25.72
CA PRO A 112 15.03 1.58 27.14
C PRO A 112 16.21 2.48 27.49
N GLN A 113 17.15 2.69 26.55
CA GLN A 113 18.35 3.50 26.78
C GLN A 113 18.05 4.99 27.04
N SER A 114 17.00 5.51 26.44
CA SER A 114 16.57 6.92 26.58
C SER A 114 15.28 7.08 27.37
N ASP A 115 14.72 5.98 27.91
CA ASP A 115 13.38 5.94 28.56
C ASP A 115 12.30 6.63 27.69
N THR A 116 12.39 6.42 26.37
CA THR A 116 11.50 7.09 25.42
C THR A 116 10.43 6.12 24.94
N TYR A 117 9.18 6.41 25.28
CA TYR A 117 8.03 5.74 24.70
C TYR A 117 7.58 6.47 23.42
N ILE A 118 7.51 5.73 22.35
CA ILE A 118 7.01 6.19 21.05
C ILE A 118 5.58 5.66 20.94
N GLU A 119 4.61 6.56 21.02
CA GLU A 119 3.22 6.21 20.83
C GLU A 119 2.96 5.78 19.39
N LYS A 120 2.01 4.86 19.20
CA LYS A 120 1.53 4.52 17.87
C LYS A 120 0.95 5.78 17.23
N ASP A 121 1.56 6.24 16.17
CA ASP A 121 1.03 7.31 15.33
C ASP A 121 0.74 6.74 13.94
N SER A 122 -0.48 6.96 13.46
CA SER A 122 -0.90 6.43 12.17
C SER A 122 -2.02 7.27 11.59
N SER A 123 -1.90 7.59 10.31
CA SER A 123 -3.02 8.05 9.51
C SER A 123 -3.62 6.84 8.79
N ILE A 124 -4.91 6.64 8.96
CA ILE A 124 -5.65 5.57 8.29
C ILE A 124 -6.17 6.14 6.97
N ASN A 125 -5.92 5.43 5.88
CA ASN A 125 -6.52 5.69 4.60
C ASN A 125 -7.86 4.94 4.54
N GLU A 126 -8.96 5.67 4.62
CA GLU A 126 -10.31 5.11 4.63
C GLU A 126 -10.62 4.31 3.36
N GLU A 127 -10.09 4.74 2.21
CA GLU A 127 -10.28 4.04 0.96
C GLU A 127 -9.53 2.71 0.92
N VAL A 128 -8.30 2.67 1.42
CA VAL A 128 -7.55 1.40 1.54
C VAL A 128 -8.21 0.48 2.57
N GLU A 129 -8.80 1.01 3.64
CA GLU A 129 -9.58 0.22 4.59
C GLU A 129 -10.81 -0.38 3.93
N ARG A 130 -11.55 0.40 3.13
CA ARG A 130 -12.67 -0.08 2.30
C ARG A 130 -12.25 -1.23 1.40
N LEU A 131 -11.15 -1.07 0.66
CA LEU A 131 -10.64 -2.09 -0.25
C LEU A 131 -10.25 -3.39 0.47
N ARG A 132 -9.75 -3.30 1.70
CA ARG A 132 -9.47 -4.49 2.52
C ARG A 132 -10.75 -5.22 2.92
N HIS A 133 -11.78 -4.50 3.31
CA HIS A 133 -13.10 -5.08 3.60
C HIS A 133 -13.76 -5.64 2.34
N SER A 134 -13.64 -4.96 1.19
CA SER A 134 -14.09 -5.45 -0.10
C SER A 134 -13.43 -6.78 -0.46
N ALA A 135 -12.11 -6.90 -0.27
CA ALA A 135 -11.38 -8.14 -0.54
C ALA A 135 -11.90 -9.32 0.31
N THR A 136 -12.11 -9.13 1.61
CA THR A 136 -12.66 -10.19 2.47
C THR A 136 -14.11 -10.54 2.12
N ASN A 137 -14.92 -9.56 1.77
CA ASN A 137 -16.29 -9.77 1.30
C ASN A 137 -16.29 -10.60 0.00
N SER A 138 -15.55 -10.18 -1.01
CA SER A 138 -15.46 -10.88 -2.30
C SER A 138 -14.99 -12.33 -2.13
N LEU A 139 -14.04 -12.61 -1.26
CA LEU A 139 -13.57 -13.97 -0.94
C LEU A 139 -14.66 -14.86 -0.32
N LEU A 140 -15.58 -14.27 0.42
CA LEU A 140 -16.69 -14.99 1.06
C LEU A 140 -17.90 -15.19 0.15
N THR A 141 -18.11 -14.29 -0.83
CA THR A 141 -19.31 -14.24 -1.66
C THR A 141 -19.10 -14.70 -3.10
N ARG A 142 -17.85 -14.74 -3.59
CA ARG A 142 -17.50 -15.06 -5.00
C ARG A 142 -16.41 -16.11 -5.10
N ARG A 143 -16.33 -16.75 -6.27
CA ARG A 143 -15.23 -17.65 -6.61
C ARG A 143 -14.25 -17.06 -7.63
N ASP A 144 -14.70 -16.11 -8.42
CA ASP A 144 -13.91 -15.43 -9.46
C ASP A 144 -13.14 -14.22 -8.88
N VAL A 145 -12.33 -14.47 -7.85
CA VAL A 145 -11.64 -13.42 -7.10
C VAL A 145 -10.13 -13.51 -7.27
N ILE A 146 -9.52 -12.40 -7.64
CA ILE A 146 -8.07 -12.19 -7.57
C ILE A 146 -7.81 -11.12 -6.50
N VAL A 147 -7.07 -11.46 -5.46
CA VAL A 147 -6.61 -10.47 -4.48
C VAL A 147 -5.15 -10.18 -4.73
N VAL A 148 -4.83 -8.93 -5.03
CA VAL A 148 -3.45 -8.44 -5.11
C VAL A 148 -3.07 -7.82 -3.77
N ALA A 149 -2.07 -8.40 -3.11
CA ALA A 149 -1.71 -8.04 -1.75
C ALA A 149 -0.21 -7.75 -1.60
N SER A 150 0.12 -6.89 -0.64
CA SER A 150 1.49 -6.82 -0.12
C SER A 150 1.69 -7.88 0.98
N VAL A 151 2.88 -7.96 1.54
CA VAL A 151 3.20 -8.87 2.67
C VAL A 151 2.29 -8.63 3.89
N SER A 152 1.54 -7.52 3.93
CA SER A 152 0.53 -7.27 4.98
C SER A 152 -0.55 -8.36 5.09
N CYS A 153 -0.75 -9.17 4.05
CA CYS A 153 -1.73 -10.27 4.04
C CYS A 153 -1.38 -11.43 4.98
N ILE A 154 -0.15 -11.52 5.48
CA ILE A 154 0.26 -12.51 6.48
C ILE A 154 0.14 -12.02 7.92
N TYR A 155 -0.28 -10.77 8.13
CA TYR A 155 -0.55 -10.22 9.46
C TYR A 155 -1.91 -10.68 9.99
N GLY A 156 -2.04 -10.67 11.33
CA GLY A 156 -3.27 -11.02 12.00
C GLY A 156 -4.47 -10.21 11.51
N LEU A 157 -5.53 -10.92 11.21
CA LEU A 157 -6.85 -10.43 10.87
C LEU A 157 -7.85 -11.14 11.77
N GLY A 158 -9.04 -10.61 11.97
CA GLY A 158 -10.06 -11.26 12.80
C GLY A 158 -10.46 -12.64 12.27
N THR A 159 -11.09 -13.43 13.13
CA THR A 159 -11.51 -14.80 12.79
C THR A 159 -12.52 -14.81 11.65
N PRO A 160 -12.25 -15.46 10.50
CA PRO A 160 -13.16 -15.47 9.36
C PRO A 160 -14.55 -16.02 9.70
N GLN A 161 -14.64 -17.03 10.59
CA GLN A 161 -15.91 -17.62 10.99
C GLN A 161 -16.78 -16.63 11.75
N GLU A 162 -16.23 -15.84 12.70
CA GLU A 162 -16.97 -14.79 13.40
C GLU A 162 -17.48 -13.72 12.42
N TYR A 163 -16.65 -13.35 11.43
CA TYR A 163 -17.04 -12.37 10.43
C TYR A 163 -18.26 -12.84 9.60
N VAL A 164 -18.28 -14.13 9.24
CA VAL A 164 -19.43 -14.76 8.55
C VAL A 164 -20.63 -14.92 9.46
N ASP A 165 -20.44 -15.42 10.69
CA ASP A 165 -21.54 -15.70 11.63
C ASP A 165 -22.26 -14.42 12.09
N ARG A 166 -21.58 -13.27 12.02
CA ARG A 166 -22.12 -11.96 12.41
C ARG A 166 -22.77 -11.20 11.27
N MET A 167 -22.61 -11.61 10.03
CA MET A 167 -23.28 -10.93 8.91
C MET A 167 -24.80 -10.91 9.13
N VAL A 168 -25.44 -9.87 8.63
CA VAL A 168 -26.89 -9.71 8.68
C VAL A 168 -27.47 -10.04 7.31
N PRO A 169 -28.14 -11.20 7.14
CA PRO A 169 -28.87 -11.48 5.91
C PRO A 169 -30.14 -10.63 5.89
N LEU A 170 -30.47 -10.09 4.73
CA LEU A 170 -31.67 -9.30 4.46
C LEU A 170 -32.36 -9.90 3.24
N LYS A 171 -33.64 -10.20 3.34
CA LYS A 171 -34.41 -10.80 2.26
C LYS A 171 -35.82 -10.20 2.20
N VAL A 172 -36.23 -9.84 1.00
CA VAL A 172 -37.61 -9.33 0.77
C VAL A 172 -38.63 -10.38 1.14
N GLY A 173 -39.64 -9.96 1.93
CA GLY A 173 -40.69 -10.83 2.45
C GLY A 173 -40.31 -11.56 3.76
N GLU A 174 -39.13 -11.32 4.31
CA GLU A 174 -38.71 -11.86 5.60
C GLU A 174 -39.25 -10.98 6.75
N GLU A 175 -39.82 -11.62 7.77
CA GLU A 175 -40.21 -10.93 9.00
C GLU A 175 -38.98 -10.68 9.87
N PHE A 176 -38.75 -9.42 10.20
CA PHE A 176 -37.63 -8.98 11.01
C PHE A 176 -38.07 -7.84 11.93
N ASP A 177 -38.06 -8.06 13.25
CA ASP A 177 -38.30 -6.98 14.20
C ASP A 177 -37.33 -5.83 13.98
N ARG A 178 -37.86 -4.64 13.66
CA ARG A 178 -37.07 -3.46 13.29
C ARG A 178 -36.03 -3.09 14.35
N ASP A 179 -36.43 -3.09 15.63
CA ASP A 179 -35.52 -2.68 16.71
C ASP A 179 -34.40 -3.72 16.92
N GLN A 180 -34.69 -5.01 16.67
CA GLN A 180 -33.69 -6.05 16.67
C GLN A 180 -32.71 -5.87 15.48
N LEU A 181 -33.22 -5.52 14.30
CA LEU A 181 -32.35 -5.24 13.13
C LEU A 181 -31.38 -4.08 13.41
N LEU A 182 -31.88 -2.99 13.99
CA LEU A 182 -31.03 -1.85 14.35
C LEU A 182 -29.98 -2.22 15.40
N ARG A 183 -30.31 -3.05 16.38
CA ARG A 183 -29.36 -3.57 17.37
C ARG A 183 -28.30 -4.43 16.71
N ARG A 184 -28.69 -5.32 15.77
CA ARG A 184 -27.72 -6.13 15.03
C ARG A 184 -26.72 -5.29 14.23
N PHE A 185 -27.14 -4.16 13.65
CA PHE A 185 -26.19 -3.24 12.98
C PHE A 185 -25.20 -2.64 13.97
N VAL A 186 -25.60 -2.27 15.17
CA VAL A 186 -24.69 -1.81 16.22
C VAL A 186 -23.76 -2.95 16.67
N ASP A 187 -24.26 -4.16 16.83
CA ASP A 187 -23.48 -5.33 17.24
C ASP A 187 -22.37 -5.67 16.23
N ILE A 188 -22.59 -5.38 14.94
CA ILE A 188 -21.60 -5.55 13.88
C ILE A 188 -20.80 -4.28 13.63
N GLN A 189 -20.77 -3.35 14.60
CA GLN A 189 -19.93 -2.15 14.66
C GLN A 189 -20.32 -1.02 13.70
N TYR A 190 -21.57 -0.97 13.20
CA TYR A 190 -22.09 0.23 12.53
C TYR A 190 -22.62 1.23 13.55
N THR A 191 -22.41 2.51 13.25
CA THR A 191 -22.86 3.60 14.11
C THR A 191 -24.10 4.28 13.54
N ARG A 192 -25.12 4.54 14.38
CA ARG A 192 -26.27 5.33 13.94
C ARG A 192 -25.90 6.80 13.80
N ASN A 193 -26.12 7.36 12.62
CA ASN A 193 -25.93 8.78 12.36
C ASN A 193 -26.98 9.27 11.36
N ASP A 194 -28.01 9.93 11.89
CA ASP A 194 -29.13 10.42 11.08
C ASP A 194 -28.80 11.74 10.35
N VAL A 195 -27.65 12.39 10.65
CA VAL A 195 -27.20 13.66 10.08
C VAL A 195 -26.13 13.48 9.02
N ALA A 196 -25.02 12.85 9.37
CA ALA A 196 -23.91 12.59 8.46
C ALA A 196 -23.93 11.11 8.05
N PHE A 197 -24.30 10.86 6.79
CA PHE A 197 -24.38 9.49 6.23
C PHE A 197 -23.05 9.15 5.54
N THR A 198 -22.15 8.57 6.31
CA THR A 198 -20.80 8.16 5.89
C THR A 198 -20.65 6.65 5.96
N ARG A 199 -19.58 6.09 5.37
CA ARG A 199 -19.28 4.65 5.47
C ARG A 199 -19.24 4.20 6.93
N GLY A 200 -19.74 3.00 7.20
CA GLY A 200 -19.83 2.47 8.57
C GLY A 200 -20.97 3.06 9.41
N THR A 201 -21.86 3.85 8.81
CA THR A 201 -23.04 4.39 9.51
C THR A 201 -24.33 3.87 8.91
N PHE A 202 -25.39 3.93 9.73
CA PHE A 202 -26.76 3.75 9.27
C PHE A 202 -27.64 4.89 9.80
N ARG A 203 -28.73 5.17 9.10
CA ARG A 203 -29.74 6.15 9.48
C ARG A 203 -31.14 5.58 9.35
N VAL A 204 -32.07 6.16 10.10
CA VAL A 204 -33.47 5.66 10.16
C VAL A 204 -34.41 6.83 9.95
N ARG A 205 -35.33 6.68 8.99
CA ARG A 205 -36.38 7.67 8.69
C ARG A 205 -37.73 6.98 8.53
N GLY A 206 -38.52 6.97 9.59
CA GLY A 206 -39.78 6.21 9.58
C GLY A 206 -39.52 4.72 9.44
N ASP A 207 -40.10 4.09 8.44
CA ASP A 207 -39.97 2.66 8.14
C ASP A 207 -38.83 2.36 7.17
N THR A 208 -38.04 3.37 6.81
CA THR A 208 -36.88 3.24 5.94
C THR A 208 -35.59 3.28 6.76
N ILE A 209 -34.76 2.26 6.57
CA ILE A 209 -33.40 2.16 7.13
C ILE A 209 -32.43 2.23 5.98
N GLU A 210 -31.44 3.09 6.08
CA GLU A 210 -30.34 3.15 5.10
C GLU A 210 -29.02 2.88 5.82
N ILE A 211 -28.23 1.97 5.27
CA ILE A 211 -26.91 1.60 5.78
C ILE A 211 -25.85 1.78 4.69
N PHE A 212 -24.71 2.37 5.06
CA PHE A 212 -23.59 2.53 4.16
C PHE A 212 -22.48 1.53 4.55
N PRO A 213 -22.37 0.39 3.85
CA PRO A 213 -21.37 -0.64 4.16
C PRO A 213 -19.95 -0.10 4.05
N VAL A 214 -19.04 -0.60 4.90
CA VAL A 214 -17.62 -0.19 4.89
C VAL A 214 -16.86 -0.68 3.67
N TYR A 215 -17.36 -1.71 2.99
CA TYR A 215 -16.73 -2.38 1.85
C TYR A 215 -17.29 -1.94 0.48
N GLU A 216 -18.33 -1.10 0.46
CA GLU A 216 -19.02 -0.69 -0.77
C GLU A 216 -18.89 0.82 -1.02
N GLU A 217 -19.10 1.21 -2.28
CA GLU A 217 -19.26 2.62 -2.68
C GLU A 217 -20.73 3.06 -2.67
N LEU A 218 -21.64 2.11 -2.62
CA LEU A 218 -23.07 2.30 -2.65
C LEU A 218 -23.68 1.96 -1.28
N ALA A 219 -24.77 2.64 -0.95
CA ALA A 219 -25.52 2.38 0.26
C ALA A 219 -26.69 1.43 -0.01
N VAL A 220 -27.18 0.76 1.04
CA VAL A 220 -28.33 -0.13 1.00
C VAL A 220 -29.49 0.54 1.69
N ARG A 221 -30.66 0.55 1.04
CA ARG A 221 -31.93 0.98 1.62
C ARG A 221 -32.80 -0.23 1.87
N ILE A 222 -33.38 -0.29 3.07
CA ILE A 222 -34.27 -1.32 3.53
C ILE A 222 -35.60 -0.62 3.83
N GLU A 223 -36.65 -0.96 3.07
CA GLU A 223 -38.01 -0.46 3.29
C GLU A 223 -38.79 -1.51 4.03
N MET A 224 -39.36 -1.12 5.17
CA MET A 224 -40.11 -2.04 6.03
C MET A 224 -41.58 -1.67 6.05
N PHE A 225 -42.42 -2.68 6.10
CA PHE A 225 -43.82 -2.53 6.39
C PHE A 225 -44.14 -3.31 7.68
N GLY A 226 -44.23 -2.60 8.81
CA GLY A 226 -44.23 -3.24 10.13
C GLY A 226 -42.91 -3.98 10.38
N ASP A 227 -43.01 -5.29 10.59
CA ASP A 227 -41.85 -6.17 10.79
C ASP A 227 -41.46 -6.96 9.55
N GLU A 228 -42.02 -6.64 8.37
CA GLU A 228 -41.66 -7.27 7.11
C GLU A 228 -40.77 -6.38 6.27
N ILE A 229 -39.73 -6.94 5.65
CA ILE A 229 -38.89 -6.25 4.67
C ILE A 229 -39.65 -6.23 3.33
N GLU A 230 -40.20 -5.06 2.96
CA GLU A 230 -41.01 -4.88 1.75
C GLU A 230 -40.11 -4.77 0.52
N ALA A 231 -39.01 -4.00 0.61
CA ALA A 231 -38.07 -3.78 -0.49
C ALA A 231 -36.64 -3.61 0.00
N LEU A 232 -35.71 -4.04 -0.85
CA LEU A 232 -34.28 -3.79 -0.71
C LEU A 232 -33.77 -3.10 -1.96
N SER A 233 -33.01 -2.03 -1.81
CA SER A 233 -32.40 -1.33 -2.96
C SER A 233 -30.99 -0.86 -2.63
N THR A 234 -30.15 -0.86 -3.66
CA THR A 234 -28.82 -0.29 -3.64
C THR A 234 -28.88 1.11 -4.24
N LEU A 235 -28.29 2.10 -3.58
CA LEU A 235 -28.41 3.50 -3.94
C LEU A 235 -27.10 4.26 -3.83
N HIS A 236 -26.99 5.33 -4.61
CA HIS A 236 -25.88 6.27 -4.50
C HIS A 236 -26.02 7.09 -3.20
N PRO A 237 -25.02 7.09 -2.30
CA PRO A 237 -25.14 7.66 -0.95
C PRO A 237 -25.37 9.18 -0.93
N LEU A 238 -24.87 9.92 -1.93
CA LEU A 238 -25.00 11.38 -2.01
C LEU A 238 -26.30 11.82 -2.70
N THR A 239 -26.64 11.18 -3.83
CA THR A 239 -27.82 11.58 -4.62
C THR A 239 -29.11 10.89 -4.18
N GLY A 240 -29.00 9.73 -3.53
CA GLY A 240 -30.13 8.86 -3.18
C GLY A 240 -30.74 8.15 -4.40
N GLU A 241 -30.09 8.20 -5.56
CA GLU A 241 -30.52 7.52 -6.77
C GLU A 241 -30.44 5.99 -6.59
N VAL A 242 -31.53 5.30 -6.87
CA VAL A 242 -31.59 3.84 -6.83
C VAL A 242 -30.88 3.27 -8.05
N ILE A 243 -29.86 2.46 -7.83
CA ILE A 243 -29.05 1.81 -8.83
C ILE A 243 -29.60 0.42 -9.18
N SER A 244 -30.00 -0.34 -8.14
CA SER A 244 -30.61 -1.67 -8.29
C SER A 244 -31.67 -1.91 -7.24
N GLU A 245 -32.62 -2.79 -7.58
CA GLU A 245 -33.54 -3.42 -6.63
C GLU A 245 -33.07 -4.86 -6.41
N ASP A 246 -32.93 -5.23 -5.14
CA ASP A 246 -32.34 -6.48 -4.75
C ASP A 246 -33.36 -7.35 -3.98
N ARG A 247 -33.31 -8.66 -4.14
CA ARG A 247 -34.18 -9.58 -3.41
C ARG A 247 -33.56 -10.08 -2.12
N GLU A 248 -32.24 -10.15 -2.10
CA GLU A 248 -31.46 -10.64 -0.98
C GLU A 248 -30.12 -9.91 -0.93
N LEU A 249 -29.73 -9.44 0.24
CA LEU A 249 -28.45 -8.76 0.49
C LEU A 249 -27.87 -9.26 1.82
N TYR A 250 -26.55 -9.16 1.94
CA TYR A 250 -25.82 -9.48 3.17
C TYR A 250 -25.05 -8.26 3.64
N VAL A 251 -25.23 -7.88 4.90
CA VAL A 251 -24.45 -6.80 5.52
C VAL A 251 -23.37 -7.43 6.40
N PHE A 252 -22.12 -7.26 6.00
CA PHE A 252 -20.97 -7.75 6.75
C PHE A 252 -20.54 -6.76 7.83
N PRO A 253 -19.82 -7.22 8.88
CA PRO A 253 -19.34 -6.36 9.94
C PRO A 253 -18.45 -5.20 9.46
N ALA A 254 -18.56 -4.06 10.15
CA ALA A 254 -17.72 -2.88 9.88
C ALA A 254 -16.27 -3.01 10.41
N SER A 255 -15.94 -4.11 11.06
CA SER A 255 -14.58 -4.41 11.54
C SER A 255 -14.26 -5.88 11.35
N HIS A 256 -13.00 -6.19 11.04
CA HIS A 256 -12.53 -7.58 11.03
C HIS A 256 -12.41 -8.17 12.44
N TYR A 257 -12.25 -7.34 13.46
CA TYR A 257 -12.20 -7.74 14.88
C TYR A 257 -13.57 -7.58 15.53
N VAL A 258 -14.52 -8.39 15.09
CA VAL A 258 -15.86 -8.44 15.66
C VAL A 258 -16.00 -9.70 16.53
N ALA A 259 -16.60 -9.54 17.70
CA ALA A 259 -16.91 -10.66 18.59
C ALA A 259 -18.33 -10.53 19.13
N GLY A 260 -19.03 -11.66 19.25
CA GLY A 260 -20.31 -11.66 19.90
C GLY A 260 -20.22 -11.41 21.41
N PRO A 261 -21.36 -11.08 22.06
CA PRO A 261 -21.38 -10.75 23.49
C PRO A 261 -20.74 -11.81 24.39
N GLU A 262 -21.04 -13.08 24.15
CA GLU A 262 -20.45 -14.19 24.92
C GLU A 262 -18.94 -14.31 24.75
N ARG A 263 -18.45 -14.16 23.51
CA ARG A 263 -17.02 -14.19 23.20
C ARG A 263 -16.32 -12.97 23.77
N MET A 264 -16.91 -11.79 23.69
CA MET A 264 -16.39 -10.56 24.28
C MET A 264 -16.25 -10.71 25.81
N GLU A 265 -17.29 -11.25 26.48
CA GLU A 265 -17.23 -11.49 27.92
C GLU A 265 -16.15 -12.50 28.30
N LYS A 266 -15.98 -13.57 27.51
CA LYS A 266 -14.89 -14.54 27.69
C LYS A 266 -13.52 -13.88 27.49
N ALA A 267 -13.36 -13.06 26.46
CA ALA A 267 -12.12 -12.32 26.20
C ALA A 267 -11.77 -11.38 27.36
N VAL A 268 -12.74 -10.60 27.83
CA VAL A 268 -12.57 -9.68 28.98
C VAL A 268 -12.10 -10.43 30.22
N ARG A 269 -12.74 -11.55 30.54
CA ARG A 269 -12.30 -12.40 31.69
C ARG A 269 -10.89 -12.96 31.49
N GLY A 270 -10.56 -13.37 30.27
CA GLY A 270 -9.20 -13.85 29.94
C GLY A 270 -8.13 -12.76 30.10
N ILE A 271 -8.41 -11.55 29.65
CA ILE A 271 -7.54 -10.38 29.78
C ILE A 271 -7.36 -10.01 31.27
N GLU A 272 -8.43 -10.01 32.08
CA GLU A 272 -8.37 -9.73 33.53
C GLU A 272 -7.52 -10.76 34.28
N ALA A 273 -7.67 -12.03 33.93
CA ALA A 273 -6.88 -13.10 34.54
C ALA A 273 -5.39 -12.96 34.17
N GLU A 274 -5.07 -12.67 32.90
CA GLU A 274 -3.71 -12.43 32.43
C GLU A 274 -3.10 -11.19 33.10
N LEU A 275 -3.86 -10.09 33.17
CA LEU A 275 -3.44 -8.86 33.85
C LEU A 275 -3.06 -9.15 35.31
N THR A 276 -3.93 -9.82 36.05
CA THR A 276 -3.68 -10.17 37.45
C THR A 276 -2.41 -10.98 37.62
N ALA A 277 -2.21 -12.00 36.81
CA ALA A 277 -1.01 -12.83 36.83
C ALA A 277 0.26 -12.02 36.49
N ARG A 278 0.18 -11.16 35.45
CA ARG A 278 1.35 -10.36 35.04
C ARG A 278 1.71 -9.28 36.03
N LEU A 279 0.72 -8.64 36.67
CA LEU A 279 0.97 -7.67 37.73
C LEU A 279 1.70 -8.32 38.92
N ALA A 280 1.24 -9.49 39.37
CA ALA A 280 1.89 -10.22 40.46
C ALA A 280 3.35 -10.60 40.12
N GLU A 281 3.61 -10.95 38.83
CA GLU A 281 4.98 -11.25 38.38
C GLU A 281 5.85 -10.00 38.38
N LEU A 282 5.39 -8.86 37.84
CA LEU A 282 6.13 -7.60 37.81
C LEU A 282 6.41 -7.07 39.22
N GLU A 283 5.45 -7.13 40.12
CA GLU A 283 5.60 -6.74 41.53
C GLU A 283 6.63 -7.61 42.24
N LYS A 284 6.62 -8.93 42.00
CA LYS A 284 7.63 -9.86 42.54
C LYS A 284 9.05 -9.55 42.02
N GLN A 285 9.16 -9.05 40.79
CA GLN A 285 10.42 -8.63 40.19
C GLN A 285 10.85 -7.22 40.62
N GLY A 286 10.06 -6.52 41.44
CA GLY A 286 10.32 -5.13 41.85
C GLY A 286 10.04 -4.08 40.78
N LYS A 287 9.39 -4.45 39.69
CA LYS A 287 9.04 -3.58 38.54
C LYS A 287 7.71 -2.86 38.79
N MET A 288 7.71 -1.96 39.79
CA MET A 288 6.47 -1.30 40.23
C MET A 288 5.93 -0.31 39.21
N LEU A 289 6.81 0.38 38.48
CA LEU A 289 6.42 1.33 37.45
C LEU A 289 5.74 0.65 36.25
N GLU A 290 6.33 -0.46 35.79
CA GLU A 290 5.81 -1.29 34.72
C GLU A 290 4.45 -1.90 35.11
N ALA A 291 4.33 -2.36 36.37
CA ALA A 291 3.06 -2.86 36.89
C ALA A 291 1.95 -1.79 36.88
N GLN A 292 2.27 -0.55 37.29
CA GLN A 292 1.34 0.56 37.30
C GLN A 292 0.91 0.96 35.88
N ARG A 293 1.86 1.09 34.96
CA ARG A 293 1.59 1.38 33.53
C ARG A 293 0.62 0.36 32.94
N LEU A 294 0.94 -0.92 33.11
CA LEU A 294 0.14 -2.01 32.56
C LEU A 294 -1.28 -2.03 33.15
N ARG A 295 -1.39 -1.83 34.48
CA ARG A 295 -2.70 -1.76 35.15
C ARG A 295 -3.56 -0.64 34.58
N MET A 296 -3.04 0.57 34.54
CA MET A 296 -3.78 1.73 34.05
C MET A 296 -4.28 1.53 32.61
N ARG A 297 -3.39 1.14 31.71
CA ARG A 297 -3.72 0.95 30.29
C ARG A 297 -4.75 -0.15 30.11
N THR A 298 -4.50 -1.33 30.66
CA THR A 298 -5.37 -2.48 30.45
C THR A 298 -6.73 -2.29 31.09
N THR A 299 -6.81 -1.66 32.27
CA THR A 299 -8.12 -1.37 32.91
C THR A 299 -8.94 -0.41 32.06
N TYR A 300 -8.33 0.62 31.49
CA TYR A 300 -9.01 1.54 30.57
C TYR A 300 -9.51 0.80 29.32
N ASP A 301 -8.66 0.00 28.68
CA ASP A 301 -9.03 -0.76 27.48
C ASP A 301 -10.20 -1.73 27.77
N LEU A 302 -10.19 -2.40 28.93
CA LEU A 302 -11.28 -3.28 29.38
C LEU A 302 -12.61 -2.54 29.59
N GLU A 303 -12.55 -1.33 30.13
CA GLU A 303 -13.75 -0.49 30.29
C GLU A 303 -14.36 -0.12 28.93
N MET A 304 -13.51 0.30 27.99
CA MET A 304 -13.95 0.60 26.62
C MET A 304 -14.56 -0.63 25.93
N MET A 305 -13.93 -1.80 26.06
CA MET A 305 -14.46 -3.04 25.49
C MET A 305 -15.83 -3.41 26.06
N ARG A 306 -16.08 -3.16 27.36
CA ARG A 306 -17.39 -3.40 27.98
C ARG A 306 -18.45 -2.42 27.54
N GLN A 307 -18.10 -1.14 27.33
CA GLN A 307 -19.07 -0.09 27.04
C GLN A 307 -19.43 -0.02 25.56
N ILE A 308 -18.44 -0.12 24.68
CA ILE A 308 -18.61 0.08 23.22
C ILE A 308 -18.19 -1.12 22.38
N GLY A 309 -17.77 -2.22 23.00
CA GLY A 309 -17.37 -3.44 22.28
C GLY A 309 -16.02 -3.35 21.58
N SER A 310 -15.25 -2.26 21.78
CA SER A 310 -13.95 -2.05 21.13
C SER A 310 -13.06 -1.13 21.96
N CYS A 311 -11.76 -1.10 21.67
CA CYS A 311 -10.80 -0.15 22.24
C CYS A 311 -9.69 0.18 21.24
N SER A 312 -8.97 1.29 21.47
CA SER A 312 -7.81 1.63 20.64
C SER A 312 -6.70 0.58 20.80
N GLY A 313 -6.33 -0.07 19.69
CA GLY A 313 -5.34 -1.16 19.70
C GLY A 313 -5.92 -2.51 20.13
N ILE A 314 -7.22 -2.75 19.89
CA ILE A 314 -7.93 -4.01 20.18
C ILE A 314 -7.21 -5.24 19.60
N GLU A 315 -6.47 -5.05 18.50
CA GLU A 315 -5.64 -6.09 17.89
C GLU A 315 -4.61 -6.70 18.85
N ASN A 316 -4.15 -5.94 19.86
CA ASN A 316 -3.23 -6.46 20.89
C ASN A 316 -3.87 -7.48 21.80
N TYR A 317 -5.19 -7.57 21.82
CA TYR A 317 -5.99 -8.54 22.57
C TYR A 317 -6.54 -9.67 21.69
N SER A 318 -6.10 -9.76 20.42
CA SER A 318 -6.60 -10.73 19.44
C SER A 318 -6.51 -12.18 19.89
N LEU A 319 -5.53 -12.54 20.72
CA LEU A 319 -5.45 -13.89 21.30
C LEU A 319 -6.72 -14.26 22.07
N HIS A 320 -7.19 -13.34 22.93
CA HIS A 320 -8.39 -13.51 23.73
C HIS A 320 -9.68 -13.35 22.90
N MET A 321 -9.67 -12.41 21.95
CA MET A 321 -10.81 -12.16 21.05
C MET A 321 -11.09 -13.36 20.14
N ASP A 322 -10.02 -14.00 19.64
CA ASP A 322 -10.11 -15.19 18.77
C ASP A 322 -10.21 -16.52 19.56
N ASP A 323 -10.14 -16.47 20.88
CA ASP A 323 -10.11 -17.66 21.77
C ASP A 323 -9.00 -18.65 21.37
N ARG A 324 -7.81 -18.13 21.07
CA ARG A 324 -6.64 -18.92 20.64
C ARG A 324 -5.75 -19.30 21.81
N GLU A 325 -5.03 -20.41 21.65
CA GLU A 325 -3.95 -20.77 22.56
C GLU A 325 -2.71 -19.87 22.35
N ARG A 326 -1.96 -19.62 23.42
CA ARG A 326 -0.71 -18.83 23.33
C ARG A 326 0.28 -19.47 22.37
N GLY A 327 0.90 -18.63 21.54
CA GLY A 327 1.87 -19.05 20.53
C GLY A 327 1.26 -19.63 19.27
N SER A 328 -0.05 -19.84 19.22
CA SER A 328 -0.73 -20.27 17.99
C SER A 328 -0.69 -19.20 16.90
N ALA A 329 -0.75 -19.64 15.64
CA ALA A 329 -0.78 -18.74 14.51
C ALA A 329 -2.07 -17.91 14.47
N PRO A 330 -2.00 -16.59 14.18
CA PRO A 330 -3.21 -15.78 14.01
C PRO A 330 -3.94 -16.14 12.71
N ASN A 331 -5.25 -15.82 12.64
CA ASN A 331 -5.95 -15.81 11.38
C ASN A 331 -5.47 -14.65 10.51
N THR A 332 -5.40 -14.86 9.20
CA THR A 332 -4.89 -13.89 8.23
C THR A 332 -5.80 -13.85 7.01
N LEU A 333 -5.52 -13.00 6.04
CA LEU A 333 -6.26 -12.98 4.77
C LEU A 333 -6.30 -14.35 4.10
N ILE A 334 -5.23 -15.16 4.23
CA ILE A 334 -5.14 -16.49 3.62
C ILE A 334 -6.25 -17.41 4.12
N ASP A 335 -6.71 -17.23 5.35
CA ASP A 335 -7.75 -18.05 5.95
C ASP A 335 -9.17 -17.74 5.39
N TYR A 336 -9.34 -16.62 4.68
CA TYR A 336 -10.59 -16.28 3.95
C TYR A 336 -10.69 -16.95 2.59
N PHE A 337 -9.56 -17.39 2.01
CA PHE A 337 -9.55 -18.09 0.73
C PHE A 337 -10.13 -19.50 0.81
N PRO A 338 -10.76 -20.00 -0.26
CA PRO A 338 -11.11 -21.42 -0.38
C PRO A 338 -9.85 -22.30 -0.43
N GLU A 339 -10.01 -23.61 -0.20
CA GLU A 339 -8.85 -24.52 -0.10
C GLU A 339 -8.04 -24.64 -1.39
N ASP A 340 -8.71 -24.52 -2.51
CA ASP A 340 -8.15 -24.71 -3.84
C ASP A 340 -7.57 -23.43 -4.47
N PHE A 341 -7.36 -22.37 -3.68
CA PHE A 341 -6.79 -21.12 -4.20
C PHE A 341 -5.37 -21.32 -4.73
N LEU A 342 -5.00 -20.51 -5.72
CA LEU A 342 -3.65 -20.44 -6.26
C LEU A 342 -2.89 -19.27 -5.62
N LEU A 343 -1.66 -19.51 -5.20
CA LEU A 343 -0.76 -18.43 -4.77
C LEU A 343 0.19 -18.07 -5.91
N VAL A 344 0.30 -16.78 -6.20
CA VAL A 344 1.30 -16.22 -7.11
C VAL A 344 2.17 -15.25 -6.31
N ILE A 345 3.47 -15.44 -6.31
CA ILE A 345 4.42 -14.56 -5.63
C ILE A 345 5.22 -13.80 -6.68
N ASP A 346 4.86 -12.51 -6.87
CA ASP A 346 5.58 -11.65 -7.80
C ASP A 346 6.87 -11.11 -7.17
N GLU A 347 7.88 -10.89 -8.02
CA GLU A 347 9.25 -10.54 -7.63
C GLU A 347 9.72 -11.40 -6.43
N SER A 348 9.57 -12.71 -6.58
CA SER A 348 9.74 -13.70 -5.50
C SER A 348 11.11 -13.62 -4.81
N HIS A 349 12.16 -13.24 -5.54
CA HIS A 349 13.50 -13.02 -4.99
C HIS A 349 13.56 -11.96 -3.87
N VAL A 350 12.56 -11.06 -3.80
CA VAL A 350 12.38 -10.07 -2.74
C VAL A 350 11.26 -10.49 -1.78
N THR A 351 10.11 -10.90 -2.32
CA THR A 351 8.91 -11.18 -1.54
C THR A 351 9.08 -12.37 -0.59
N VAL A 352 9.73 -13.44 -1.03
CA VAL A 352 9.97 -14.63 -0.19
C VAL A 352 10.86 -14.30 1.02
N PRO A 353 12.02 -13.65 0.88
CA PRO A 353 12.79 -13.20 2.04
C PRO A 353 12.04 -12.25 2.98
N GLN A 354 11.20 -11.36 2.45
CA GLN A 354 10.37 -10.47 3.27
C GLN A 354 9.40 -11.27 4.15
N ILE A 355 8.68 -12.24 3.60
CA ILE A 355 7.77 -13.09 4.36
C ILE A 355 8.52 -13.75 5.52
N GLY A 356 9.71 -14.29 5.27
CA GLY A 356 10.52 -14.94 6.29
C GLY A 356 11.02 -14.01 7.40
N ALA A 357 11.29 -12.73 7.08
CA ALA A 357 11.88 -11.76 8.02
C ALA A 357 10.85 -11.03 8.88
N MET A 358 9.57 -10.98 8.48
CA MET A 358 8.56 -10.13 9.14
C MET A 358 8.31 -10.49 10.60
N TYR A 359 8.30 -11.77 10.93
CA TYR A 359 8.02 -12.23 12.29
C TYR A 359 9.03 -11.72 13.32
N GLU A 360 10.33 -11.86 13.06
CA GLU A 360 11.37 -11.49 14.03
C GLU A 360 11.44 -9.98 14.29
N GLY A 361 11.20 -9.17 13.26
CA GLY A 361 11.15 -7.71 13.39
C GLY A 361 10.02 -7.25 14.32
N ASP A 362 8.81 -7.79 14.12
CA ASP A 362 7.65 -7.48 14.96
C ASP A 362 7.81 -8.02 16.39
N ALA A 363 8.27 -9.26 16.54
CA ALA A 363 8.45 -9.91 17.83
C ALA A 363 9.48 -9.17 18.72
N SER A 364 10.60 -8.71 18.15
CA SER A 364 11.62 -7.96 18.90
C SER A 364 11.06 -6.68 19.51
N ARG A 365 10.34 -5.89 18.71
CA ARG A 365 9.70 -4.65 19.15
C ARG A 365 8.67 -4.89 20.26
N LYS A 366 7.79 -5.87 20.08
CA LYS A 366 6.72 -6.20 21.04
C LYS A 366 7.25 -6.79 22.35
N ARG A 367 8.32 -7.60 22.32
CA ARG A 367 8.98 -8.08 23.54
C ARG A 367 9.40 -6.92 24.44
N THR A 368 10.00 -5.88 23.86
CA THR A 368 10.39 -4.68 24.63
C THR A 368 9.18 -4.00 25.27
N LEU A 369 8.06 -3.85 24.55
CA LEU A 369 6.82 -3.27 25.11
C LEU A 369 6.25 -4.11 26.26
N VAL A 370 6.25 -5.43 26.13
CA VAL A 370 5.78 -6.36 27.17
C VAL A 370 6.69 -6.36 28.40
N ASP A 371 8.01 -6.37 28.21
CA ASP A 371 8.99 -6.41 29.30
C ASP A 371 8.98 -5.14 30.14
N HIS A 372 8.57 -4.01 29.55
CA HIS A 372 8.47 -2.70 30.21
C HIS A 372 7.03 -2.27 30.58
N GLY A 373 6.07 -3.19 30.56
CA GLY A 373 4.72 -2.98 31.08
C GLY A 373 3.81 -2.10 30.22
N PHE A 374 4.12 -1.93 28.93
CA PHE A 374 3.24 -1.19 28.01
C PHE A 374 2.14 -2.08 27.40
N ARG A 375 2.38 -3.39 27.29
CA ARG A 375 1.43 -4.37 26.75
C ARG A 375 1.44 -5.66 27.57
N LEU A 376 0.31 -6.36 27.52
CA LEU A 376 0.21 -7.71 28.07
C LEU A 376 1.05 -8.70 27.25
N PRO A 377 1.51 -9.81 27.82
CA PRO A 377 2.22 -10.85 27.09
C PRO A 377 1.46 -11.40 25.88
N SER A 378 0.13 -11.45 25.92
CA SER A 378 -0.71 -11.88 24.80
C SER A 378 -0.60 -10.98 23.56
N ALA A 379 -0.14 -9.74 23.68
CA ALA A 379 0.14 -8.87 22.54
C ALA A 379 1.21 -9.43 21.60
N LEU A 380 2.06 -10.35 22.06
CA LEU A 380 3.02 -11.07 21.23
C LEU A 380 2.35 -12.00 20.21
N ASP A 381 1.11 -12.41 20.47
CA ASP A 381 0.34 -13.30 19.59
C ASP A 381 -0.47 -12.57 18.51
N ASN A 382 -0.51 -11.23 18.55
CA ASN A 382 -0.88 -10.38 17.43
C ASN A 382 0.36 -10.15 16.56
N ARG A 383 0.61 -10.99 15.60
CA ARG A 383 1.85 -11.08 14.86
C ARG A 383 1.65 -11.55 13.42
N PRO A 384 2.62 -11.34 12.53
CA PRO A 384 2.59 -12.01 11.24
C PRO A 384 2.81 -13.53 11.41
N LEU A 385 2.46 -14.29 10.39
CA LEU A 385 2.79 -15.70 10.31
C LEU A 385 4.31 -15.90 10.33
N LYS A 386 4.74 -16.97 10.99
CA LYS A 386 6.09 -17.50 10.79
C LYS A 386 6.18 -18.15 9.41
N TRP A 387 7.40 -18.34 8.93
CA TRP A 387 7.61 -18.95 7.61
C TRP A 387 6.99 -20.34 7.48
N GLU A 388 7.14 -21.18 8.50
CA GLU A 388 6.57 -22.53 8.54
C GLU A 388 5.04 -22.48 8.54
N GLU A 389 4.44 -21.60 9.35
CA GLU A 389 3.00 -21.41 9.43
C GLU A 389 2.40 -20.90 8.10
N PHE A 390 3.14 -20.05 7.39
CA PHE A 390 2.78 -19.60 6.06
C PHE A 390 2.78 -20.77 5.06
N GLN A 391 3.86 -21.60 5.07
CA GLN A 391 3.97 -22.75 4.18
C GLN A 391 2.90 -23.82 4.41
N GLU A 392 2.42 -23.98 5.65
CA GLU A 392 1.35 -24.92 5.98
C GLU A 392 -0.02 -24.47 5.45
N ARG A 393 -0.22 -23.15 5.25
CA ARG A 393 -1.50 -22.57 4.82
C ARG A 393 -1.64 -22.42 3.31
N ILE A 394 -0.52 -22.43 2.59
CA ILE A 394 -0.51 -22.28 1.14
C ILE A 394 -0.55 -23.64 0.45
N GLY A 395 -1.25 -23.67 -0.68
CA GLY A 395 -1.28 -24.80 -1.59
C GLY A 395 -0.22 -24.68 -2.68
N GLN A 396 -0.67 -24.75 -3.94
CA GLN A 396 0.18 -24.59 -5.11
C GLN A 396 0.60 -23.13 -5.26
N THR A 397 1.88 -22.92 -5.56
CA THR A 397 2.50 -21.59 -5.64
C THR A 397 3.26 -21.43 -6.95
N VAL A 398 3.03 -20.32 -7.63
CA VAL A 398 3.77 -19.87 -8.80
C VAL A 398 4.65 -18.69 -8.41
N TYR A 399 5.96 -18.84 -8.56
CA TYR A 399 6.95 -17.82 -8.28
C TYR A 399 7.33 -17.09 -9.56
N LEU A 400 7.18 -15.77 -9.59
CA LEU A 400 7.54 -14.94 -10.74
C LEU A 400 8.76 -14.12 -10.40
N SER A 401 9.81 -14.20 -11.21
CA SER A 401 10.98 -13.32 -11.07
C SER A 401 11.83 -13.30 -12.34
N ALA A 402 12.49 -12.16 -12.59
CA ALA A 402 13.56 -12.10 -13.59
C ALA A 402 14.88 -12.73 -13.07
N THR A 403 14.99 -12.87 -11.74
CA THR A 403 16.16 -13.38 -11.02
C THR A 403 15.70 -14.24 -9.84
N PRO A 404 15.10 -15.44 -10.07
CA PRO A 404 14.64 -16.30 -9.00
C PRO A 404 15.73 -16.57 -7.96
N GLY A 405 15.35 -16.58 -6.68
CA GLY A 405 16.26 -16.82 -5.57
C GLY A 405 16.60 -18.31 -5.41
N LYS A 406 17.55 -18.59 -4.51
CA LYS A 406 17.97 -19.98 -4.21
C LYS A 406 16.83 -20.82 -3.65
N TYR A 407 15.90 -20.19 -2.90
CA TYR A 407 14.77 -20.89 -2.31
C TYR A 407 13.87 -21.45 -3.43
N GLU A 408 13.39 -20.60 -4.33
CA GLU A 408 12.46 -20.97 -5.39
C GLU A 408 13.07 -22.04 -6.32
N LEU A 409 14.33 -21.82 -6.71
CA LEU A 409 15.06 -22.75 -7.58
C LEU A 409 15.32 -24.13 -6.94
N SER A 410 15.29 -24.21 -5.60
CA SER A 410 15.47 -25.49 -4.88
C SER A 410 14.16 -26.28 -4.70
N ARG A 411 13.00 -25.67 -5.02
CA ARG A 411 11.68 -26.25 -4.69
C ARG A 411 11.02 -26.99 -5.83
N GLY A 412 11.26 -26.60 -7.08
CA GLY A 412 10.59 -27.16 -8.25
C GLY A 412 11.53 -27.93 -9.17
N ASP A 413 10.97 -28.66 -10.13
CA ASP A 413 11.69 -29.38 -11.18
C ASP A 413 12.11 -28.43 -12.32
N GLY A 414 12.99 -27.48 -12.01
CA GLY A 414 13.41 -26.46 -12.95
C GLY A 414 12.43 -25.29 -13.04
N PHE A 415 12.61 -24.47 -14.04
CA PHE A 415 11.82 -23.24 -14.24
C PHE A 415 11.25 -23.17 -15.66
N VAL A 416 10.16 -22.44 -15.80
CA VAL A 416 9.60 -22.03 -17.09
C VAL A 416 10.27 -20.72 -17.50
N GLU A 417 10.79 -20.63 -18.71
CA GLU A 417 11.43 -19.40 -19.21
C GLU A 417 10.43 -18.54 -20.01
N GLN A 418 10.49 -17.22 -19.77
CA GLN A 418 9.80 -16.21 -20.56
C GLN A 418 10.77 -15.04 -20.81
N ILE A 419 11.54 -15.12 -21.90
CA ILE A 419 12.62 -14.23 -22.23
C ILE A 419 12.27 -13.33 -23.42
N ILE A 420 11.55 -13.87 -24.41
CA ILE A 420 11.18 -13.16 -25.64
C ILE A 420 10.06 -12.18 -25.35
N ARG A 421 10.29 -10.90 -25.59
CA ARG A 421 9.28 -9.86 -25.42
C ARG A 421 8.32 -9.79 -26.61
N PRO A 422 7.02 -9.61 -26.37
CA PRO A 422 6.05 -9.37 -27.45
C PRO A 422 6.38 -8.20 -28.35
N THR A 423 7.07 -7.18 -27.83
CA THR A 423 7.51 -5.98 -28.54
C THR A 423 8.74 -6.18 -29.44
N GLY A 424 9.38 -7.32 -29.37
CA GLY A 424 10.66 -7.58 -30.03
C GLY A 424 11.87 -6.88 -29.37
N LEU A 425 11.67 -6.14 -28.28
CA LEU A 425 12.79 -5.48 -27.56
C LEU A 425 13.76 -6.52 -27.02
N ILE A 426 15.05 -6.25 -27.22
CA ILE A 426 16.16 -7.10 -26.76
C ILE A 426 16.78 -6.55 -25.48
N ASP A 427 17.44 -7.40 -24.71
CA ASP A 427 18.19 -6.97 -23.53
C ASP A 427 19.34 -6.02 -23.94
N PRO A 428 19.70 -5.05 -23.10
CA PRO A 428 20.69 -4.03 -23.46
C PRO A 428 22.08 -4.63 -23.62
N GLU A 429 22.90 -3.98 -24.43
CA GLU A 429 24.34 -4.25 -24.50
C GLU A 429 25.02 -3.79 -23.20
N VAL A 430 25.86 -4.65 -22.63
CA VAL A 430 26.63 -4.33 -21.42
C VAL A 430 28.08 -4.08 -21.83
N VAL A 431 28.54 -2.87 -21.55
CA VAL A 431 29.94 -2.43 -21.85
C VAL A 431 30.67 -2.21 -20.53
N VAL A 432 31.80 -2.88 -20.36
CA VAL A 432 32.69 -2.66 -19.19
C VAL A 432 33.75 -1.63 -19.57
N LYS A 433 33.84 -0.56 -18.78
CA LYS A 433 34.78 0.55 -18.96
C LYS A 433 35.67 0.70 -17.72
N PRO A 434 36.89 1.26 -17.83
CA PRO A 434 37.76 1.46 -16.67
C PRO A 434 37.19 2.49 -15.69
N THR A 435 37.58 2.40 -14.41
CA THR A 435 37.18 3.40 -13.40
C THR A 435 37.98 4.71 -13.55
N GLU A 436 39.16 4.66 -14.11
CA GLU A 436 39.95 5.88 -14.40
C GLU A 436 39.23 6.73 -15.46
N GLY A 437 38.91 7.98 -15.10
CA GLY A 437 38.17 8.89 -15.97
C GLY A 437 36.68 8.57 -16.10
N GLN A 438 36.11 7.71 -15.24
CA GLN A 438 34.70 7.27 -15.32
C GLN A 438 33.70 8.43 -15.33
N ILE A 439 33.97 9.52 -14.62
CA ILE A 439 33.04 10.67 -14.54
C ILE A 439 33.09 11.49 -15.84
N ASP A 440 34.26 11.70 -16.41
CA ASP A 440 34.39 12.45 -17.68
C ASP A 440 33.75 11.67 -18.84
N ASP A 441 33.98 10.35 -18.91
CA ASP A 441 33.36 9.48 -19.88
C ASP A 441 31.82 9.47 -19.70
N LEU A 442 31.35 9.39 -18.46
CA LEU A 442 29.90 9.43 -18.16
C LEU A 442 29.26 10.78 -18.58
N VAL A 443 29.92 11.91 -18.35
CA VAL A 443 29.48 13.24 -18.81
C VAL A 443 29.36 13.28 -20.33
N HIS A 444 30.32 12.72 -21.04
CA HIS A 444 30.26 12.63 -22.49
C HIS A 444 29.06 11.80 -22.97
N GLU A 445 28.88 10.62 -22.39
CA GLU A 445 27.74 9.73 -22.70
C GLU A 445 26.39 10.36 -22.38
N ILE A 446 26.27 11.06 -21.25
CA ILE A 446 25.05 11.79 -20.87
C ILE A 446 24.70 12.82 -21.96
N ARG A 447 25.67 13.64 -22.39
CA ARG A 447 25.43 14.67 -23.41
C ARG A 447 24.94 14.07 -24.72
N GLN A 448 25.51 12.94 -25.16
CA GLN A 448 25.07 12.24 -26.36
C GLN A 448 23.63 11.73 -26.26
N ARG A 449 23.18 11.30 -25.05
CA ARG A 449 21.79 10.83 -24.82
C ARG A 449 20.81 12.00 -24.76
N VAL A 450 21.18 13.07 -24.07
CA VAL A 450 20.39 14.29 -23.98
C VAL A 450 20.13 14.92 -25.35
N GLU A 451 21.14 14.94 -26.24
CA GLU A 451 20.97 15.38 -27.64
C GLU A 451 19.90 14.58 -28.42
N LYS A 452 19.64 13.33 -28.01
CA LYS A 452 18.64 12.44 -28.62
C LYS A 452 17.29 12.44 -27.86
N ASP A 453 17.15 13.32 -26.85
CA ASP A 453 16.00 13.36 -25.95
C ASP A 453 15.79 12.05 -25.18
N GLU A 454 16.88 11.37 -24.82
CA GLU A 454 16.90 10.14 -24.04
C GLU A 454 17.31 10.40 -22.58
N ARG A 455 16.96 9.51 -21.66
CA ARG A 455 17.20 9.65 -20.21
C ARG A 455 18.30 8.70 -19.75
N VAL A 456 18.96 9.08 -18.65
CA VAL A 456 20.08 8.34 -18.07
C VAL A 456 19.84 8.06 -16.60
N LEU A 457 20.07 6.81 -16.19
CA LEU A 457 20.14 6.41 -14.78
C LEU A 457 21.59 6.19 -14.36
N VAL A 458 21.98 6.73 -13.21
CA VAL A 458 23.32 6.56 -12.65
C VAL A 458 23.23 5.95 -11.26
N THR A 459 23.88 4.80 -11.04
CA THR A 459 23.92 4.15 -9.73
C THR A 459 25.26 4.32 -9.05
N THR A 460 25.25 4.78 -7.80
CA THR A 460 26.42 4.98 -6.95
C THR A 460 26.41 4.01 -5.77
N LEU A 461 27.52 3.95 -5.01
CA LEU A 461 27.63 3.09 -3.83
C LEU A 461 27.14 3.74 -2.53
N THR A 462 27.26 5.06 -2.41
CA THR A 462 26.97 5.80 -1.19
C THR A 462 26.11 7.04 -1.45
N LYS A 463 25.36 7.49 -0.43
CA LYS A 463 24.59 8.74 -0.47
C LYS A 463 25.48 9.92 -0.82
N LYS A 464 26.60 10.05 -0.12
CA LYS A 464 27.55 11.15 -0.33
C LYS A 464 28.06 11.20 -1.78
N MET A 465 28.43 10.04 -2.34
CA MET A 465 28.87 9.98 -3.75
C MET A 465 27.75 10.42 -4.71
N ALA A 466 26.51 10.06 -4.44
CA ALA A 466 25.39 10.47 -5.27
C ALA A 466 25.12 11.98 -5.15
N GLU A 467 25.21 12.56 -3.96
CA GLU A 467 25.08 13.99 -3.70
C GLU A 467 26.20 14.77 -4.40
N ASP A 468 27.46 14.41 -4.14
CA ASP A 468 28.63 15.06 -4.75
C ASP A 468 28.59 15.00 -6.29
N LEU A 469 28.15 13.87 -6.86
CA LEU A 469 28.01 13.70 -8.31
C LEU A 469 26.85 14.53 -8.88
N THR A 470 25.74 14.65 -8.15
CA THR A 470 24.60 15.48 -8.56
C THR A 470 25.01 16.95 -8.61
N ASP A 471 25.69 17.45 -7.57
CA ASP A 471 26.20 18.81 -7.52
C ASP A 471 27.17 19.10 -8.66
N TYR A 472 28.09 18.18 -8.93
CA TYR A 472 29.05 18.28 -10.05
C TYR A 472 28.33 18.35 -11.41
N PHE A 473 27.30 17.52 -11.64
CA PHE A 473 26.54 17.56 -12.88
C PHE A 473 25.74 18.86 -13.04
N LEU A 474 25.19 19.40 -11.94
CA LEU A 474 24.53 20.73 -11.94
C LEU A 474 25.51 21.85 -12.32
N GLU A 475 26.76 21.83 -11.80
CA GLU A 475 27.81 22.79 -12.16
C GLU A 475 28.16 22.72 -13.64
N LEU A 476 28.08 21.55 -14.28
CA LEU A 476 28.27 21.36 -15.71
C LEU A 476 27.04 21.69 -16.57
N GLY A 477 25.97 22.17 -15.96
CA GLY A 477 24.72 22.54 -16.62
C GLY A 477 23.85 21.35 -17.07
N ILE A 478 24.07 20.15 -16.53
CA ILE A 478 23.26 18.96 -16.79
C ILE A 478 22.03 19.00 -15.90
N GLN A 479 20.84 18.78 -16.49
CA GLN A 479 19.59 18.68 -15.75
C GLN A 479 19.55 17.34 -15.03
N VAL A 480 19.78 17.35 -13.72
CA VAL A 480 19.93 16.14 -12.89
C VAL A 480 19.09 16.25 -11.62
N ARG A 481 18.61 15.11 -11.15
CA ARG A 481 17.99 14.95 -9.83
C ARG A 481 18.62 13.78 -9.08
N TYR A 482 18.50 13.83 -7.76
CA TYR A 482 19.01 12.81 -6.86
C TYR A 482 17.85 12.07 -6.19
N LEU A 483 17.93 10.75 -6.13
CA LEU A 483 16.95 9.87 -5.46
C LEU A 483 17.64 9.07 -4.35
N HIS A 484 17.21 9.31 -3.09
CA HIS A 484 17.70 8.59 -1.92
C HIS A 484 16.60 7.80 -1.21
N SER A 485 16.99 6.98 -0.22
CA SER A 485 16.08 6.11 0.52
C SER A 485 15.02 6.86 1.35
N ASP A 486 15.33 8.10 1.75
CA ASP A 486 14.53 8.90 2.69
C ASP A 486 13.49 9.79 1.96
N VAL A 487 13.47 9.74 0.62
CA VAL A 487 12.43 10.39 -0.18
C VAL A 487 11.13 9.60 0.00
N ASP A 488 10.07 10.30 0.40
CA ASP A 488 8.75 9.69 0.54
C ASP A 488 8.23 9.14 -0.79
N THR A 489 7.20 8.31 -0.71
CA THR A 489 6.69 7.59 -1.88
C THR A 489 6.11 8.53 -2.93
N LEU A 490 5.43 9.60 -2.51
CA LEU A 490 4.82 10.58 -3.42
C LEU A 490 5.87 11.37 -4.18
N ARG A 491 6.83 11.94 -3.47
CA ARG A 491 7.93 12.69 -4.09
C ARG A 491 8.76 11.81 -5.04
N ARG A 492 8.90 10.52 -4.70
CA ARG A 492 9.56 9.56 -5.60
C ARG A 492 8.79 9.39 -6.91
N ILE A 493 7.47 9.28 -6.86
CA ILE A 493 6.61 9.14 -8.03
C ILE A 493 6.69 10.41 -8.90
N GLU A 494 6.67 11.59 -8.26
CA GLU A 494 6.84 12.85 -8.96
C GLU A 494 8.19 12.93 -9.69
N LEU A 495 9.29 12.59 -9.01
CA LEU A 495 10.62 12.57 -9.62
C LEU A 495 10.69 11.67 -10.86
N LEU A 496 10.09 10.50 -10.79
CA LEU A 496 10.05 9.57 -11.93
C LEU A 496 9.18 10.11 -13.07
N ARG A 497 8.09 10.77 -12.77
CA ARG A 497 7.24 11.44 -13.75
C ARG A 497 7.97 12.60 -14.42
N GLU A 498 8.65 13.45 -13.63
CA GLU A 498 9.48 14.55 -14.11
C GLU A 498 10.57 14.04 -15.07
N LEU A 499 11.24 12.92 -14.73
CA LEU A 499 12.23 12.26 -15.61
C LEU A 499 11.59 11.83 -16.95
N ARG A 500 10.46 11.16 -16.90
CA ARG A 500 9.73 10.72 -18.10
C ARG A 500 9.22 11.89 -18.94
N ALA A 501 8.77 12.97 -18.29
CA ALA A 501 8.33 14.19 -18.94
C ALA A 501 9.47 15.01 -19.57
N GLY A 502 10.73 14.69 -19.23
CA GLY A 502 11.90 15.43 -19.70
C GLY A 502 12.15 16.75 -18.97
N GLU A 503 11.61 16.90 -17.76
CA GLU A 503 11.92 18.06 -16.92
C GLU A 503 13.37 18.04 -16.42
N TYR A 504 13.98 16.86 -16.44
CA TYR A 504 15.41 16.63 -16.26
C TYR A 504 15.84 15.34 -16.98
N ASP A 505 17.14 15.18 -17.21
CA ASP A 505 17.69 14.15 -18.10
C ASP A 505 18.34 13.00 -17.36
N VAL A 506 18.88 13.27 -16.17
CA VAL A 506 19.69 12.32 -15.39
C VAL A 506 19.13 12.12 -14.00
N LEU A 507 18.92 10.86 -13.62
CA LEU A 507 18.57 10.47 -12.26
C LEU A 507 19.75 9.73 -11.62
N VAL A 508 20.31 10.30 -10.55
CA VAL A 508 21.38 9.69 -9.76
C VAL A 508 20.79 9.07 -8.50
N GLY A 509 21.22 7.87 -8.13
CA GLY A 509 20.77 7.25 -6.89
C GLY A 509 21.59 6.06 -6.47
N ILE A 510 21.38 5.61 -5.22
CA ILE A 510 22.09 4.45 -4.68
C ILE A 510 21.36 3.17 -5.07
N ASN A 511 20.06 3.16 -4.85
CA ASN A 511 19.19 2.01 -5.09
C ASN A 511 18.02 2.42 -6.01
N LEU A 512 18.31 2.40 -7.32
CA LEU A 512 17.31 2.60 -8.35
C LEU A 512 16.60 1.28 -8.73
N LEU A 513 16.78 0.25 -7.88
CA LEU A 513 16.33 -1.13 -8.12
C LEU A 513 14.92 -1.41 -7.63
N ARG A 514 14.24 -0.45 -6.97
CA ARG A 514 12.90 -0.77 -6.46
C ARG A 514 12.00 -1.24 -7.59
N GLU A 515 11.36 -2.35 -7.36
CA GLU A 515 10.48 -3.04 -8.28
C GLU A 515 9.35 -2.09 -8.73
N GLY A 516 8.84 -2.28 -9.95
CA GLY A 516 7.75 -1.48 -10.49
C GLY A 516 8.14 -0.24 -11.29
N LEU A 517 9.45 0.06 -11.48
CA LEU A 517 9.86 1.18 -12.33
C LEU A 517 9.82 0.79 -13.81
N ASP A 518 8.96 1.46 -14.57
CA ASP A 518 8.83 1.33 -16.02
C ASP A 518 9.22 2.63 -16.71
N LEU A 519 10.46 2.69 -17.20
CA LEU A 519 11.07 3.89 -17.77
C LEU A 519 11.56 3.62 -19.21
N PRO A 520 10.66 3.59 -20.19
CA PRO A 520 11.03 3.33 -21.59
C PRO A 520 11.89 4.42 -22.22
N GLU A 521 11.94 5.61 -21.63
CA GLU A 521 12.75 6.74 -22.09
C GLU A 521 14.25 6.59 -21.71
N VAL A 522 14.58 5.69 -20.80
CA VAL A 522 15.94 5.45 -20.33
C VAL A 522 16.69 4.59 -21.35
N SER A 523 17.69 5.16 -22.00
CA SER A 523 18.58 4.48 -22.96
C SER A 523 19.94 4.11 -22.37
N LEU A 524 20.39 4.76 -21.30
CA LEU A 524 21.65 4.45 -20.64
C LEU A 524 21.46 4.23 -19.14
N VAL A 525 22.00 3.12 -18.66
CA VAL A 525 22.19 2.86 -17.23
C VAL A 525 23.69 2.79 -16.94
N ALA A 526 24.21 3.71 -16.13
CA ALA A 526 25.60 3.75 -15.72
C ALA A 526 25.74 3.19 -14.29
N ILE A 527 26.64 2.24 -14.12
CA ILE A 527 26.93 1.60 -12.84
C ILE A 527 28.38 1.97 -12.47
N LEU A 528 28.53 2.93 -11.56
CA LEU A 528 29.84 3.37 -11.10
C LEU A 528 30.41 2.36 -10.09
N ASP A 529 31.74 2.17 -10.14
CA ASP A 529 32.46 1.25 -9.24
C ASP A 529 31.78 -0.13 -9.16
N ALA A 530 31.51 -0.72 -10.33
CA ALA A 530 30.75 -1.96 -10.43
C ALA A 530 31.51 -3.18 -9.85
N ASP A 531 32.83 -3.11 -9.73
CA ASP A 531 33.70 -4.14 -9.15
C ASP A 531 33.83 -4.07 -7.63
N LYS A 532 33.28 -3.06 -6.98
CA LYS A 532 33.30 -2.99 -5.52
C LYS A 532 32.28 -3.97 -4.91
N GLN A 533 32.72 -4.62 -3.83
CA GLN A 533 31.85 -5.57 -3.12
C GLN A 533 30.73 -4.86 -2.34
N GLY A 534 29.52 -5.39 -2.40
CA GLY A 534 28.37 -4.89 -1.67
C GLY A 534 27.07 -5.51 -2.13
N PHE A 535 26.03 -5.38 -1.32
CA PHE A 535 24.69 -5.89 -1.62
C PHE A 535 24.15 -5.38 -2.97
N LEU A 536 24.39 -4.10 -3.28
CA LEU A 536 23.97 -3.46 -4.52
C LEU A 536 24.78 -3.85 -5.76
N ARG A 537 25.82 -4.65 -5.59
CA ARG A 537 26.69 -5.17 -6.65
C ARG A 537 26.66 -6.72 -6.69
N SER A 538 25.63 -7.33 -6.09
CA SER A 538 25.37 -8.76 -6.28
C SER A 538 24.92 -9.06 -7.72
N GLY A 539 25.10 -10.28 -8.19
CA GLY A 539 24.66 -10.68 -9.55
C GLY A 539 23.18 -10.39 -9.79
N THR A 540 22.32 -10.69 -8.82
CA THR A 540 20.89 -10.37 -8.86
C THR A 540 20.64 -8.86 -9.00
N SER A 541 21.30 -8.03 -8.18
CA SER A 541 21.15 -6.58 -8.22
C SER A 541 21.63 -6.00 -9.56
N LEU A 542 22.71 -6.52 -10.09
CA LEU A 542 23.23 -6.08 -11.40
C LEU A 542 22.27 -6.45 -12.53
N ILE A 543 21.73 -7.69 -12.58
CA ILE A 543 20.73 -8.09 -13.59
C ILE A 543 19.48 -7.20 -13.51
N GLN A 544 18.99 -6.90 -12.32
CA GLN A 544 17.84 -6.00 -12.13
C GLN A 544 18.12 -4.58 -12.61
N THR A 545 19.33 -4.06 -12.35
CA THR A 545 19.76 -2.74 -12.82
C THR A 545 19.89 -2.70 -14.34
N ILE A 546 20.51 -3.70 -14.94
CA ILE A 546 20.62 -3.87 -16.40
C ILE A 546 19.23 -3.86 -17.04
N GLY A 547 18.28 -4.55 -16.44
CA GLY A 547 16.89 -4.65 -16.90
C GLY A 547 16.16 -3.30 -17.02
N ARG A 548 16.66 -2.22 -16.40
CA ARG A 548 16.07 -0.87 -16.54
C ARG A 548 16.25 -0.29 -17.93
N ALA A 549 17.34 -0.60 -18.64
CA ALA A 549 17.56 -0.19 -20.02
C ALA A 549 16.90 -1.11 -21.05
N ALA A 550 16.32 -2.24 -20.65
CA ALA A 550 15.79 -3.26 -21.55
C ALA A 550 14.46 -2.87 -22.24
N ARG A 551 13.91 -1.70 -21.94
CA ARG A 551 12.66 -1.16 -22.52
C ARG A 551 12.87 -0.11 -23.58
N ASN A 552 14.12 0.26 -23.80
CA ASN A 552 14.53 1.18 -24.85
C ASN A 552 15.18 0.41 -26.00
N VAL A 553 14.86 0.78 -27.22
CA VAL A 553 15.47 0.15 -28.43
C VAL A 553 16.97 0.36 -28.48
N SER A 554 17.45 1.52 -28.01
CA SER A 554 18.85 1.91 -27.94
C SER A 554 19.49 1.63 -26.58
N GLY A 555 18.87 0.75 -25.77
CA GLY A 555 19.29 0.49 -24.40
C GLY A 555 20.72 -0.03 -24.28
N GLN A 556 21.53 0.64 -23.46
CA GLN A 556 22.90 0.25 -23.12
C GLN A 556 23.15 0.35 -21.62
N VAL A 557 24.10 -0.45 -21.14
CA VAL A 557 24.56 -0.41 -19.74
C VAL A 557 26.06 -0.26 -19.73
N HIS A 558 26.57 0.77 -19.06
CA HIS A 558 27.99 0.95 -18.83
C HIS A 558 28.33 0.57 -17.39
N MET A 559 29.18 -0.42 -17.22
CA MET A 559 29.77 -0.82 -15.96
C MET A 559 31.18 -0.31 -15.83
N TYR A 560 31.42 0.64 -14.95
CA TYR A 560 32.76 1.15 -14.68
C TYR A 560 33.44 0.27 -13.64
N ALA A 561 34.47 -0.47 -14.07
CA ALA A 561 35.16 -1.46 -13.26
C ALA A 561 36.57 -1.71 -13.80
N ASP A 562 37.54 -1.91 -12.91
CA ASP A 562 38.94 -2.25 -13.29
C ASP A 562 39.13 -3.77 -13.37
N SER A 563 38.22 -4.53 -12.80
CA SER A 563 38.19 -6.00 -12.87
C SER A 563 36.78 -6.55 -12.94
N ILE A 564 36.57 -7.64 -13.66
CA ILE A 564 35.29 -8.33 -13.74
C ILE A 564 35.15 -9.26 -12.51
N THR A 565 34.26 -8.91 -11.60
CA THR A 565 33.96 -9.77 -10.45
C THR A 565 33.06 -10.96 -10.83
N PRO A 566 32.98 -12.03 -10.03
CA PRO A 566 32.05 -13.15 -10.29
C PRO A 566 30.59 -12.72 -10.43
N ALA A 567 30.17 -11.70 -9.67
CA ALA A 567 28.83 -11.14 -9.75
C ALA A 567 28.59 -10.40 -11.09
N MET A 568 29.57 -9.64 -11.55
CA MET A 568 29.52 -9.00 -12.87
C MET A 568 29.50 -10.04 -13.98
N ALA A 569 30.36 -11.04 -13.91
CA ALA A 569 30.42 -12.12 -14.91
C ALA A 569 29.05 -12.81 -15.01
N GLN A 570 28.47 -13.19 -13.90
CA GLN A 570 27.14 -13.80 -13.87
C GLN A 570 26.08 -12.90 -14.53
N ALA A 571 26.09 -11.60 -14.24
CA ALA A 571 25.11 -10.67 -14.78
C ALA A 571 25.30 -10.43 -16.30
N ILE A 572 26.55 -10.31 -16.74
CA ILE A 572 26.89 -10.12 -18.14
C ILE A 572 26.57 -11.37 -18.96
N ASP A 573 26.95 -12.55 -18.48
CA ASP A 573 26.71 -13.82 -19.17
C ASP A 573 25.23 -14.09 -19.33
N GLU A 574 24.43 -13.88 -18.26
CA GLU A 574 22.97 -14.07 -18.32
C GLU A 574 22.31 -13.07 -19.26
N THR A 575 22.73 -11.80 -19.24
CA THR A 575 22.19 -10.78 -20.15
C THR A 575 22.52 -11.12 -21.60
N ASN A 576 23.75 -11.55 -21.90
CA ASN A 576 24.15 -11.96 -23.23
C ASN A 576 23.40 -13.19 -23.71
N ARG A 577 23.23 -14.21 -22.85
CA ARG A 577 22.42 -15.41 -23.15
C ARG A 577 21.00 -15.04 -23.56
N ARG A 578 20.36 -14.12 -22.80
CA ARG A 578 19.01 -13.66 -23.10
C ARG A 578 18.98 -12.88 -24.41
N ARG A 579 19.93 -11.99 -24.61
CA ARG A 579 20.04 -11.18 -25.81
C ARG A 579 20.23 -12.03 -27.08
N GLU A 580 21.09 -13.04 -27.03
CA GLU A 580 21.30 -13.98 -28.15
C GLU A 580 20.00 -14.70 -28.53
N LYS A 581 19.26 -15.21 -27.55
CA LYS A 581 17.94 -15.85 -27.79
C LYS A 581 16.94 -14.88 -28.43
N GLN A 582 16.88 -13.65 -27.93
CA GLN A 582 15.98 -12.61 -28.44
C GLN A 582 16.31 -12.21 -29.86
N VAL A 583 17.58 -11.97 -30.18
CA VAL A 583 18.04 -11.66 -31.52
C VAL A 583 17.75 -12.81 -32.51
N ALA A 584 18.06 -14.05 -32.10
CA ALA A 584 17.79 -15.22 -32.93
C ALA A 584 16.28 -15.37 -33.23
N TYR A 585 15.43 -15.18 -32.23
CA TYR A 585 13.98 -15.22 -32.38
C TYR A 585 13.48 -14.11 -33.34
N ASN A 586 13.89 -12.85 -33.10
CA ASN A 586 13.49 -11.72 -33.94
C ASN A 586 13.90 -11.92 -35.39
N THR A 587 15.14 -12.41 -35.63
CA THR A 587 15.67 -12.69 -36.96
C THR A 587 14.84 -13.79 -37.65
N ALA A 588 14.54 -14.88 -36.93
CA ALA A 588 13.77 -16.01 -37.47
C ALA A 588 12.32 -15.63 -37.84
N HIS A 589 11.72 -14.66 -37.13
CA HIS A 589 10.32 -14.24 -37.31
C HIS A 589 10.18 -12.90 -38.05
N GLY A 590 11.29 -12.25 -38.44
CA GLY A 590 11.27 -10.95 -39.12
C GLY A 590 10.70 -9.84 -38.23
N ILE A 591 10.92 -9.90 -36.91
CA ILE A 591 10.40 -8.92 -35.96
C ILE A 591 11.37 -7.75 -35.85
N ASP A 592 10.89 -6.53 -36.07
CA ASP A 592 11.61 -5.29 -35.82
C ASP A 592 11.22 -4.74 -34.43
N PRO A 593 12.18 -4.51 -33.52
CA PRO A 593 11.91 -3.99 -32.19
C PRO A 593 11.13 -2.67 -32.21
N GLN A 594 10.02 -2.62 -31.53
CA GLN A 594 9.17 -1.42 -31.44
C GLN A 594 9.34 -0.73 -30.09
N PRO A 595 9.48 0.62 -30.06
CA PRO A 595 9.56 1.35 -28.81
C PRO A 595 8.26 1.23 -28.02
N LEU A 596 8.37 0.98 -26.75
CA LEU A 596 7.23 1.00 -25.81
C LEU A 596 6.76 2.46 -25.63
N ARG A 597 5.54 2.77 -26.02
CA ARG A 597 4.90 4.06 -25.75
C ARG A 597 3.81 3.84 -24.68
N LYS A 598 4.14 4.04 -23.41
CA LYS A 598 3.15 4.11 -22.33
C LYS A 598 2.78 5.56 -22.05
N LYS A 599 1.48 5.84 -21.92
CA LYS A 599 1.01 7.16 -21.47
C LYS A 599 1.59 7.47 -20.09
N ILE A 600 2.14 8.68 -19.94
CA ILE A 600 2.80 9.13 -18.70
C ILE A 600 1.80 9.23 -17.52
N ASN A 601 0.51 9.29 -17.81
CA ASN A 601 -0.55 9.56 -16.83
C ASN A 601 -1.04 8.34 -16.01
N ASP A 602 -0.69 7.11 -16.36
CA ASP A 602 -1.41 5.95 -15.82
C ASP A 602 -1.08 5.60 -14.34
N ILE A 603 0.14 5.81 -13.90
CA ILE A 603 0.55 5.46 -12.51
C ILE A 603 0.21 6.58 -11.53
N VAL A 604 0.44 7.83 -11.94
CA VAL A 604 0.18 9.01 -11.11
C VAL A 604 -1.30 9.32 -11.02
N ALA A 605 -2.08 9.08 -12.10
CA ALA A 605 -3.52 9.28 -12.08
C ALA A 605 -4.24 8.31 -11.15
N THR A 606 -3.71 7.10 -10.94
CA THR A 606 -4.32 6.11 -10.05
C THR A 606 -4.02 6.43 -8.59
N ILE A 607 -2.76 6.78 -8.26
CA ILE A 607 -2.38 7.17 -6.90
C ILE A 607 -2.91 8.56 -6.55
N ALA A 608 -2.93 9.49 -7.51
CA ALA A 608 -3.51 10.83 -7.32
C ALA A 608 -5.05 10.82 -7.33
N ARG A 609 -5.72 9.83 -7.93
CA ARG A 609 -7.16 9.63 -7.76
C ARG A 609 -7.48 9.11 -6.36
N GLU A 610 -6.69 8.18 -5.85
CA GLU A 610 -6.80 7.71 -4.46
C GLU A 610 -6.58 8.83 -3.44
N GLU A 611 -5.77 9.85 -3.76
CA GLU A 611 -5.56 11.04 -2.92
C GLU A 611 -6.58 12.15 -3.16
N LEU A 612 -6.99 12.38 -4.41
CA LEU A 612 -8.02 13.37 -4.76
C LEU A 612 -9.40 12.95 -4.27
N ASP A 613 -9.72 11.66 -4.34
CA ASP A 613 -10.95 11.11 -3.79
C ASP A 613 -10.95 11.23 -2.25
N THR A 614 -9.80 11.12 -1.61
CA THR A 614 -9.63 11.34 -0.16
C THR A 614 -9.74 12.82 0.21
N GLU A 615 -9.17 13.75 -0.58
CA GLU A 615 -9.31 15.21 -0.38
C GLU A 615 -10.73 15.71 -0.68
N GLU A 616 -11.41 15.13 -1.64
CA GLU A 616 -12.80 15.48 -2.02
C GLU A 616 -13.79 14.97 -0.95
N LEU A 617 -13.57 13.77 -0.39
CA LEU A 617 -14.32 13.22 0.74
C LEU A 617 -14.09 13.99 2.05
N LEU A 618 -12.90 14.51 2.27
CA LEU A 618 -12.58 15.33 3.46
C LEU A 618 -13.06 16.79 3.35
N GLY A 619 -13.65 17.21 2.22
CA GLY A 619 -14.21 18.54 2.02
C GLY A 619 -13.16 19.68 2.05
N THR A 620 -11.88 19.37 1.85
CA THR A 620 -10.78 20.34 1.96
C THR A 620 -10.22 20.87 0.64
N GLY A 621 -10.81 20.52 -0.50
CA GLY A 621 -10.23 20.90 -1.78
C GLY A 621 -11.21 21.28 -2.87
N TYR A 622 -11.69 22.51 -2.91
CA TYR A 622 -12.25 23.08 -4.14
C TYR A 622 -11.10 23.49 -5.07
N ARG A 623 -10.56 22.57 -5.85
CA ARG A 623 -9.76 22.87 -7.04
C ARG A 623 -10.57 22.57 -8.28
N GLN A 624 -10.87 23.66 -9.03
CA GLN A 624 -11.51 23.59 -10.32
C GLN A 624 -10.74 22.63 -11.25
N ALA A 625 -11.44 21.60 -11.75
CA ALA A 625 -10.96 20.79 -12.85
C ALA A 625 -10.73 21.70 -14.07
N LYS A 626 -9.49 21.81 -14.50
CA LYS A 626 -9.16 22.34 -15.83
C LYS A 626 -9.44 21.23 -16.82
N ASP A 627 -10.46 21.41 -17.62
CA ASP A 627 -10.69 20.54 -18.76
C ASP A 627 -9.52 20.66 -19.78
N ALA A 628 -9.25 19.59 -20.46
CA ALA A 628 -8.12 19.43 -21.37
C ALA A 628 -8.13 20.35 -22.62
N LYS A 629 -8.95 21.41 -22.63
CA LYS A 629 -9.10 22.36 -23.76
C LYS A 629 -9.10 23.84 -23.38
N GLY A 630 -8.78 24.21 -22.16
CA GLY A 630 -8.49 25.62 -21.84
C GLY A 630 -9.64 26.62 -21.97
N THR A 631 -10.89 26.18 -22.06
CA THR A 631 -12.06 27.07 -22.16
C THR A 631 -12.80 27.14 -20.83
N LYS A 632 -12.85 28.36 -20.27
CA LYS A 632 -13.61 28.66 -19.05
C LYS A 632 -15.10 28.59 -19.32
N ALA A 633 -15.85 27.74 -18.59
CA ALA A 633 -17.30 27.78 -18.54
C ALA A 633 -17.78 28.94 -17.62
N PRO A 634 -18.87 29.63 -17.98
CA PRO A 634 -19.34 30.79 -17.20
C PRO A 634 -20.12 30.37 -15.97
N VAL A 635 -19.78 30.97 -14.84
CA VAL A 635 -20.46 30.83 -13.54
C VAL A 635 -21.76 31.69 -13.58
N PRO A 636 -22.92 31.18 -13.12
CA PRO A 636 -24.11 32.01 -12.93
C PRO A 636 -23.96 32.91 -11.70
N ALA A 637 -24.12 34.20 -11.91
CA ALA A 637 -24.14 35.20 -10.86
C ALA A 637 -25.47 35.13 -10.09
N LEU A 638 -25.39 34.98 -8.76
CA LEU A 638 -26.48 35.37 -7.86
C LEU A 638 -26.08 36.65 -7.13
N GLY A 639 -26.80 37.71 -7.45
CA GLY A 639 -26.60 39.03 -6.91
C GLY A 639 -27.28 39.22 -5.55
N GLY A 640 -26.75 40.17 -4.81
CA GLY A 640 -27.35 40.73 -3.59
C GLY A 640 -26.46 41.85 -3.04
N LYS A 641 -26.84 43.10 -3.38
CA LYS A 641 -26.24 44.33 -2.90
C LYS A 641 -26.59 44.60 -1.43
N ALA A 642 -25.70 45.22 -0.68
CA ALA A 642 -25.91 46.48 0.08
C ALA A 642 -24.66 46.80 0.91
N ASP A 643 -24.06 47.85 0.62
CA ASP A 643 -23.93 49.22 1.13
C ASP A 643 -23.05 49.45 2.38
N ARG A 644 -21.97 50.11 2.09
CA ARG A 644 -21.32 51.32 2.67
C ARG A 644 -21.62 51.72 4.14
N ALA A 645 -20.63 51.97 4.93
CA ALA A 645 -20.12 53.29 5.27
C ALA A 645 -19.15 53.29 6.48
N ALA A 646 -18.01 53.86 6.29
CA ALA A 646 -17.40 55.02 6.90
C ALA A 646 -16.69 54.89 8.26
N ALA A 647 -15.40 55.05 8.17
CA ALA A 647 -14.53 56.05 8.83
C ALA A 647 -14.55 56.25 10.35
N GLY A 648 -13.36 56.24 10.95
CA GLY A 648 -13.11 57.01 12.17
C GLY A 648 -11.84 56.66 12.93
N LYS A 649 -10.85 57.43 12.70
CA LYS A 649 -9.61 57.77 13.41
C LYS A 649 -9.52 57.56 14.93
N GLY A 650 -8.31 57.26 15.42
CA GLY A 650 -7.74 57.92 16.60
C GLY A 650 -7.00 57.00 17.57
N ALA A 651 -5.71 56.93 17.49
CA ALA A 651 -4.64 57.47 18.31
C ALA A 651 -4.38 56.87 19.71
N LYS A 652 -3.13 56.42 19.83
CA LYS A 652 -2.17 56.54 20.95
C LYS A 652 -2.44 55.87 22.30
N GLY A 653 -1.49 54.99 22.65
CA GLY A 653 -0.83 55.14 23.95
C GLY A 653 -0.49 53.86 24.71
N ALA A 654 0.81 53.58 24.79
CA ALA A 654 1.60 53.12 25.94
C ALA A 654 1.59 51.67 26.44
N LYS A 655 2.76 51.12 26.25
CA LYS A 655 3.61 50.30 27.17
C LYS A 655 2.95 49.40 28.23
N GLY A 656 3.29 48.11 28.13
CA GLY A 656 3.26 47.20 29.25
C GLY A 656 3.58 45.78 28.81
N ALA A 657 4.81 45.33 29.02
CA ALA A 657 5.28 44.00 28.77
C ALA A 657 4.56 42.98 29.67
N ARG A 658 3.97 41.98 29.06
CA ARG A 658 3.75 40.65 29.67
C ARG A 658 3.66 39.60 28.57
N SER A 659 4.38 38.48 28.84
CA SER A 659 4.51 37.27 28.07
C SER A 659 3.28 36.79 27.28
N GLY A 660 3.40 36.68 26.02
CA GLY A 660 3.05 35.70 25.06
C GLY A 660 1.68 35.03 25.08
N ALA A 661 0.62 35.76 24.75
CA ALA A 661 -0.51 35.15 24.07
C ALA A 661 -0.43 35.58 22.60
N VAL A 662 -0.39 34.60 21.70
CA VAL A 662 -0.47 34.82 20.25
C VAL A 662 -1.86 35.39 19.93
N PRO A 663 -1.99 36.45 19.12
CA PRO A 663 -3.28 37.08 18.83
C PRO A 663 -4.17 36.13 18.00
N THR A 664 -5.41 35.96 18.47
CA THR A 664 -6.44 35.06 17.93
C THR A 664 -7.22 35.60 16.71
N ASP A 665 -6.69 36.59 15.98
CA ASP A 665 -7.42 37.28 14.90
C ASP A 665 -6.64 37.36 13.57
N ARG A 666 -6.00 36.27 13.16
CA ARG A 666 -5.36 36.21 11.82
C ARG A 666 -6.23 35.43 10.84
N PRO A 667 -6.42 35.95 9.61
CA PRO A 667 -7.09 35.17 8.57
C PRO A 667 -6.40 33.80 8.35
N ALA A 668 -7.15 32.76 8.12
CA ALA A 668 -6.65 31.39 7.99
C ALA A 668 -5.52 31.24 6.94
N ALA A 669 -5.56 32.03 5.87
CA ALA A 669 -4.52 32.06 4.85
C ALA A 669 -3.18 32.63 5.38
N GLU A 670 -3.20 33.65 6.26
CA GLU A 670 -1.97 34.18 6.87
C GLU A 670 -1.39 33.20 7.89
N LEU A 671 -2.27 32.45 8.59
CA LEU A 671 -1.86 31.45 9.56
C LEU A 671 -1.24 30.25 8.85
N ALA A 672 -1.79 29.84 7.72
CA ALA A 672 -1.23 28.77 6.88
C ALA A 672 0.16 29.15 6.32
N ALA A 673 0.33 30.38 5.82
CA ALA A 673 1.62 30.88 5.34
C ALA A 673 2.67 30.96 6.46
N LEU A 674 2.24 31.34 7.66
CA LEU A 674 3.11 31.41 8.85
C LEU A 674 3.57 30.00 9.27
N ILE A 675 2.68 29.01 9.24
CA ILE A 675 2.99 27.59 9.52
C ILE A 675 4.05 27.07 8.53
N GLU A 676 3.90 27.38 7.26
CA GLU A 676 4.85 26.98 6.21
C GLU A 676 6.23 27.61 6.45
N GLN A 677 6.28 28.92 6.67
CA GLN A 677 7.52 29.65 6.97
C GLN A 677 8.22 29.12 8.23
N MET A 678 7.47 28.83 9.29
CA MET A 678 8.04 28.31 10.53
C MET A 678 8.50 26.86 10.37
N THR A 679 7.82 26.07 9.55
CA THR A 679 8.23 24.71 9.22
C THR A 679 9.57 24.69 8.45
N GLU A 680 9.77 25.63 7.53
CA GLU A 680 11.06 25.78 6.85
C GLU A 680 12.18 26.20 7.81
N ARG A 681 11.90 27.16 8.70
CA ARG A 681 12.87 27.57 9.73
C ARG A 681 13.23 26.44 10.69
N MET A 682 12.26 25.61 11.06
CA MET A 682 12.48 24.42 11.89
C MET A 682 13.41 23.43 11.18
N ARG A 683 13.19 23.19 9.88
CA ARG A 683 14.05 22.31 9.07
C ARG A 683 15.46 22.87 8.93
N GLY A 684 15.59 24.19 8.72
CA GLY A 684 16.88 24.88 8.67
C GLY A 684 17.66 24.73 9.98
N ALA A 685 17.01 24.98 11.12
CA ALA A 685 17.63 24.81 12.43
C ALA A 685 18.04 23.35 12.71
N ALA A 686 17.22 22.39 12.28
CA ALA A 686 17.56 20.97 12.42
C ALA A 686 18.76 20.58 11.52
N ALA A 687 18.85 21.11 10.31
CA ALA A 687 19.98 20.90 9.40
C ALA A 687 21.29 21.50 9.95
N GLU A 688 21.20 22.60 10.69
CA GLU A 688 22.33 23.24 11.37
C GLU A 688 22.64 22.61 12.75
N LEU A 689 22.07 21.46 13.08
CA LEU A 689 22.22 20.73 14.35
C LEU A 689 21.78 21.54 15.61
N GLN A 690 20.95 22.55 15.44
CA GLN A 690 20.37 23.35 16.52
C GLN A 690 19.07 22.70 17.05
N PHE A 691 19.18 21.52 17.61
CA PHE A 691 18.03 20.68 17.97
C PHE A 691 17.08 21.30 18.99
N GLU A 692 17.59 22.11 19.95
CA GLU A 692 16.74 22.81 20.92
C GLU A 692 15.89 23.91 20.24
N VAL A 693 16.48 24.61 19.27
CA VAL A 693 15.77 25.64 18.49
C VAL A 693 14.74 24.98 17.58
N ALA A 694 15.10 23.89 16.91
CA ALA A 694 14.19 23.13 16.07
C ALA A 694 13.01 22.55 16.88
N ALA A 695 13.24 22.02 18.07
CA ALA A 695 12.20 21.53 18.96
C ALA A 695 11.22 22.63 19.40
N ARG A 696 11.73 23.80 19.76
CA ARG A 696 10.91 24.97 20.15
C ARG A 696 10.02 25.43 18.99
N ILE A 697 10.58 25.55 17.79
CA ILE A 697 9.83 25.93 16.59
C ILE A 697 8.79 24.86 16.24
N ARG A 698 9.10 23.57 16.40
CA ARG A 698 8.16 22.45 16.20
C ARG A 698 6.92 22.60 17.12
N ASP A 699 7.15 22.89 18.37
CA ASP A 699 6.08 23.03 19.36
C ASP A 699 5.20 24.26 19.04
N GLU A 700 5.80 25.37 18.61
CA GLU A 700 5.08 26.55 18.12
C GLU A 700 4.27 26.23 16.83
N VAL A 701 4.82 25.49 15.89
CA VAL A 701 4.10 25.05 14.67
C VAL A 701 2.94 24.11 15.04
N GLY A 702 3.10 23.28 16.07
CA GLY A 702 2.04 22.42 16.59
C GLY A 702 0.83 23.21 17.11
N GLU A 703 1.07 24.29 17.89
CA GLU A 703 0.02 25.16 18.40
C GLU A 703 -0.69 25.94 17.28
N LEU A 704 0.07 26.46 16.30
CA LEU A 704 -0.52 27.18 15.15
C LEU A 704 -1.38 26.26 14.26
N LYS A 705 -0.99 25.00 14.08
CA LYS A 705 -1.80 24.00 13.37
C LYS A 705 -3.10 23.69 14.11
N LYS A 706 -3.07 23.64 15.43
CA LYS A 706 -4.25 23.43 16.26
C LYS A 706 -5.23 24.62 16.15
N GLU A 707 -4.69 25.85 16.16
CA GLU A 707 -5.47 27.07 15.97
C GLU A 707 -6.10 27.09 14.55
N LEU A 708 -5.36 26.75 13.52
CA LEU A 708 -5.88 26.66 12.15
C LEU A 708 -7.02 25.65 12.01
N ARG A 709 -6.92 24.51 12.70
CA ARG A 709 -8.02 23.53 12.73
C ARG A 709 -9.27 24.08 13.41
N GLN A 710 -9.11 24.72 14.56
CA GLN A 710 -10.22 25.35 15.28
C GLN A 710 -10.91 26.44 14.45
N MET A 711 -10.14 27.23 13.69
CA MET A 711 -10.69 28.25 12.77
C MET A 711 -11.48 27.59 11.63
N LYS A 712 -10.99 26.47 11.07
CA LYS A 712 -11.70 25.69 10.04
C LYS A 712 -12.98 25.06 10.58
N GLU A 713 -12.96 24.48 11.78
CA GLU A 713 -14.13 23.91 12.45
C GLU A 713 -15.18 24.98 12.82
N ALA A 714 -14.74 26.17 13.08
CA ALA A 714 -15.62 27.35 13.36
C ALA A 714 -16.17 28.02 12.09
N GLY A 715 -15.80 27.54 10.88
CA GLY A 715 -16.24 28.15 9.60
C GLY A 715 -15.64 29.51 9.33
N LEU A 716 -14.51 29.84 9.94
CA LEU A 716 -13.78 31.12 9.82
C LEU A 716 -12.58 31.05 8.86
N ALA A 717 -12.45 29.92 8.13
CA ALA A 717 -11.36 29.67 7.19
C ALA A 717 -11.86 29.51 5.75
#